data_2ce5bac4ad2d5d4386580873476eb15c
#
_entry.id   2ce5bac4ad2d5d4386580873476eb15c
#
_cell.length_a   1.000
_cell.length_b   1.000
_cell.length_c   1.000
_cell.angle_alpha   90.00
_cell.angle_beta   90.00
_cell.angle_gamma   90.00
#
_symmetry.space_group_name_H-M   'P 1'
#
loop_
_entity.id
_entity.type
_entity.pdbx_description
1 polymer ?
#
loop_
_entity_poly.entity_id
_entity_poly.type
_entity_poly.pdbx_seq_one_letter_code
_entity_poly.pdbx_strand_id
1 'polypeptide(L)'
;MQEGRFVLKSPFKPQGDQPQAIEALAQGVQSGMPCQVLLGVTGSGKTYTMASVIERVQRPTLVIAHNKTLAAQLCAEFREFFPDSAVEYFVSYYDYYQPEAYIASTVTYIEKDSAVNEEIERLRHSATAALRERRDVIVVASVSCIYSMGDPSEYEGMMISLRPGMAMARDELIRQLVDIQYDRSDIEFERGTFRVRGDVLEIFPAGYDKSALRVEFFGDEIDRISAIDVVSGHTLMVLEHISIYPATHYATPREAIDRAIGNIEHDLDVRIREFKEKGDLIEAQRIAQRTQYDIEMLRELGYCTGIENYSRYFDGRQPGDAPYTLLDYFPKDYIVFVDESHVTLPQIRAMYNGDRARKEALVSYGFRLPSAFDNRPLRFEEFEQRIGQLVCVSATPASYELEHAGQVVEQIIRPTGLLDPEIEVRPAAGQVDDLYAEIVKTTGEGYRVLVTTLTKKMAESLTTYLSEMNVKVRYLHSDVQTMERQEIIRDLRLGVFDVLVGINLLREGLDLPEVALVAILDADKEGFLRSEVSMIQTIGRAARNANGRVVMYADVMTESMNKAIFETQRRRQLQQAYNEAHGIVPKTVMKSVRDVLQIGHAADESDKKRAVKRVRDMSEDELHLLICSTEEKMLQAAANLDFELAAKLRDKLFELQGKTPDELPEETVALPQRKRRRQRKPGKYLKA
;
A
#
# COMPACT_ATOMS: atom_id res chain seq x y z
N MET A 1 26.60 -2.64 -10.14
CA MET A 1 25.73 -3.43 -9.22
C MET A 1 26.63 -4.24 -8.29
N GLN A 2 26.42 -4.14 -6.98
CA GLN A 2 27.07 -5.05 -6.03
C GLN A 2 26.54 -6.47 -6.28
N GLU A 3 27.43 -7.46 -6.29
CA GLU A 3 27.06 -8.89 -6.34
C GLU A 3 26.51 -9.34 -4.97
N GLY A 4 25.32 -8.85 -4.60
CA GLY A 4 24.60 -9.34 -3.43
C GLY A 4 24.03 -10.74 -3.72
N ARG A 5 24.04 -11.63 -2.73
CA ARG A 5 23.40 -12.95 -2.79
C ARG A 5 22.30 -13.04 -1.76
N PHE A 6 21.18 -13.64 -2.14
CA PHE A 6 20.15 -14.01 -1.18
C PHE A 6 20.64 -15.13 -0.27
N VAL A 7 20.63 -14.88 1.02
CA VAL A 7 20.94 -15.86 2.08
C VAL A 7 19.75 -15.94 3.01
N LEU A 8 19.03 -17.06 2.96
CA LEU A 8 17.85 -17.29 3.79
C LEU A 8 18.27 -17.52 5.25
N LYS A 9 17.84 -16.63 6.14
CA LYS A 9 17.99 -16.79 7.58
C LYS A 9 16.65 -17.13 8.21
N SER A 10 16.47 -18.40 8.58
CA SER A 10 15.23 -18.87 9.17
C SER A 10 15.49 -19.91 10.25
N PRO A 11 14.76 -19.86 11.38
CA PRO A 11 14.80 -20.92 12.39
C PRO A 11 14.08 -22.19 11.91
N PHE A 12 13.31 -22.09 10.79
CA PHE A 12 12.53 -23.20 10.24
C PHE A 12 13.32 -23.96 9.19
N LYS A 13 13.03 -25.26 9.08
CA LYS A 13 13.49 -26.12 7.98
C LYS A 13 12.29 -26.53 7.15
N PRO A 14 12.44 -26.77 5.84
CA PRO A 14 11.34 -27.24 4.98
C PRO A 14 10.73 -28.54 5.53
N GLN A 15 9.41 -28.59 5.65
CA GLN A 15 8.64 -29.75 6.17
C GLN A 15 7.42 -30.01 5.29
N GLY A 16 6.82 -31.18 5.43
CA GLY A 16 5.66 -31.60 4.65
C GLY A 16 5.96 -31.62 3.14
N ASP A 17 5.13 -30.94 2.37
CA ASP A 17 5.27 -30.81 0.91
C ASP A 17 6.30 -29.74 0.50
N GLN A 18 6.77 -28.90 1.43
CA GLN A 18 7.67 -27.78 1.11
C GLN A 18 8.95 -28.19 0.38
N PRO A 19 9.71 -29.27 0.78
CA PRO A 19 10.92 -29.67 0.08
C PRO A 19 10.68 -29.95 -1.39
N GLN A 20 9.61 -30.67 -1.69
CA GLN A 20 9.24 -31.05 -3.06
C GLN A 20 8.75 -29.82 -3.85
N ALA A 21 7.95 -28.97 -3.23
CA ALA A 21 7.45 -27.75 -3.84
C ALA A 21 8.59 -26.77 -4.18
N ILE A 22 9.53 -26.56 -3.27
CA ILE A 22 10.71 -25.72 -3.48
C ILE A 22 11.55 -26.25 -4.66
N GLU A 23 11.80 -27.57 -4.68
CA GLU A 23 12.58 -28.20 -5.75
C GLU A 23 11.90 -28.04 -7.11
N ALA A 24 10.62 -28.41 -7.19
CA ALA A 24 9.85 -28.35 -8.44
C ALA A 24 9.76 -26.92 -9.00
N LEU A 25 9.44 -25.94 -8.15
CA LEU A 25 9.34 -24.53 -8.58
C LEU A 25 10.71 -23.98 -9.01
N ALA A 26 11.78 -24.28 -8.26
CA ALA A 26 13.12 -23.81 -8.62
C ALA A 26 13.60 -24.41 -9.94
N GLN A 27 13.37 -25.70 -10.18
CA GLN A 27 13.66 -26.37 -11.45
C GLN A 27 12.84 -25.78 -12.60
N GLY A 28 11.56 -25.48 -12.38
CA GLY A 28 10.70 -24.82 -13.36
C GLY A 28 11.23 -23.43 -13.74
N VAL A 29 11.70 -22.64 -12.76
CA VAL A 29 12.35 -21.35 -13.04
C VAL A 29 13.66 -21.54 -13.83
N GLN A 30 14.51 -22.48 -13.43
CA GLN A 30 15.80 -22.74 -14.08
C GLN A 30 15.63 -23.25 -15.51
N SER A 31 14.58 -24.02 -15.78
CA SER A 31 14.24 -24.50 -17.11
C SER A 31 13.58 -23.47 -18.03
N GLY A 32 13.31 -22.26 -17.51
CA GLY A 32 12.68 -21.19 -18.28
C GLY A 32 11.16 -21.32 -18.43
N MET A 33 10.50 -22.08 -17.56
CA MET A 33 9.04 -22.26 -17.61
C MET A 33 8.33 -20.89 -17.42
N PRO A 34 7.44 -20.47 -18.34
CA PRO A 34 6.88 -19.13 -18.32
C PRO A 34 5.88 -18.90 -17.17
N CYS A 35 5.08 -19.92 -16.83
CA CYS A 35 4.09 -19.84 -15.77
C CYS A 35 4.04 -21.12 -14.95
N GLN A 36 3.97 -20.96 -13.62
CA GLN A 36 3.84 -22.06 -12.66
C GLN A 36 2.81 -21.69 -11.61
N VAL A 37 2.16 -22.67 -11.00
CA VAL A 37 1.21 -22.48 -9.91
C VAL A 37 1.68 -23.20 -8.66
N LEU A 38 1.79 -22.48 -7.54
CA LEU A 38 1.87 -23.05 -6.20
C LEU A 38 0.45 -23.07 -5.60
N LEU A 39 -0.20 -24.23 -5.61
CA LEU A 39 -1.45 -24.46 -4.92
C LEU A 39 -1.16 -24.73 -3.45
N GLY A 40 -1.11 -23.70 -2.65
CA GLY A 40 -0.74 -23.78 -1.24
C GLY A 40 -1.90 -23.43 -0.32
N VAL A 41 -2.31 -24.37 0.55
CA VAL A 41 -3.37 -24.12 1.51
C VAL A 41 -2.97 -23.05 2.55
N THR A 42 -3.95 -22.43 3.18
CA THR A 42 -3.72 -21.47 4.26
C THR A 42 -2.94 -22.14 5.41
N GLY A 43 -1.81 -21.53 5.82
CA GLY A 43 -0.97 -22.06 6.90
C GLY A 43 0.04 -23.12 6.48
N SER A 44 0.16 -23.45 5.18
CA SER A 44 1.19 -24.38 4.70
C SER A 44 2.60 -23.78 4.61
N GLY A 45 2.75 -22.46 4.82
CA GLY A 45 4.04 -21.76 4.76
C GLY A 45 4.43 -21.33 3.33
N LYS A 46 3.48 -20.87 2.52
CA LYS A 46 3.71 -20.38 1.16
C LYS A 46 4.83 -19.34 1.07
N THR A 47 4.85 -18.36 1.99
CA THR A 47 5.90 -17.31 2.01
C THR A 47 7.29 -17.91 2.22
N TYR A 48 7.41 -18.89 3.09
CA TYR A 48 8.68 -19.60 3.31
C TYR A 48 9.13 -20.37 2.05
N THR A 49 8.18 -21.00 1.34
CA THR A 49 8.45 -21.69 0.07
C THR A 49 8.92 -20.68 -0.99
N MET A 50 8.25 -19.53 -1.14
CA MET A 50 8.70 -18.46 -2.02
C MET A 50 10.12 -18.01 -1.67
N ALA A 51 10.40 -17.71 -0.39
CA ALA A 51 11.73 -17.30 0.06
C ALA A 51 12.79 -18.35 -0.27
N SER A 52 12.51 -19.65 -0.06
CA SER A 52 13.43 -20.73 -0.38
C SER A 52 13.69 -20.89 -1.88
N VAL A 53 12.67 -20.63 -2.72
CA VAL A 53 12.85 -20.60 -4.19
C VAL A 53 13.72 -19.42 -4.59
N ILE A 54 13.49 -18.22 -4.04
CA ILE A 54 14.30 -17.01 -4.31
C ILE A 54 15.76 -17.26 -3.95
N GLU A 55 16.05 -17.86 -2.78
CA GLU A 55 17.42 -18.21 -2.39
C GLU A 55 18.07 -19.18 -3.39
N ARG A 56 17.34 -20.17 -3.90
CA ARG A 56 17.90 -21.14 -4.86
C ARG A 56 18.19 -20.56 -6.23
N VAL A 57 17.30 -19.68 -6.72
CA VAL A 57 17.40 -19.15 -8.09
C VAL A 57 18.24 -17.90 -8.19
N GLN A 58 18.46 -17.16 -7.08
CA GLN A 58 19.35 -16.00 -7.00
C GLN A 58 19.05 -14.91 -8.04
N ARG A 59 17.76 -14.58 -8.25
CA ARG A 59 17.33 -13.55 -9.21
C ARG A 59 16.55 -12.44 -8.51
N PRO A 60 16.66 -11.19 -8.96
CA PRO A 60 15.78 -10.11 -8.50
C PRO A 60 14.32 -10.53 -8.62
N THR A 61 13.54 -10.19 -7.62
CA THR A 61 12.18 -10.73 -7.48
C THR A 61 11.17 -9.63 -7.23
N LEU A 62 10.06 -9.67 -7.99
CA LEU A 62 8.87 -8.87 -7.74
C LEU A 62 7.80 -9.76 -7.13
N VAL A 63 7.25 -9.38 -5.98
CA VAL A 63 6.12 -10.03 -5.33
C VAL A 63 4.92 -9.10 -5.38
N ILE A 64 3.85 -9.49 -6.07
CA ILE A 64 2.65 -8.66 -6.22
C ILE A 64 1.54 -9.19 -5.31
N ALA A 65 0.98 -8.30 -4.49
CA ALA A 65 -0.18 -8.57 -3.64
C ALA A 65 -1.36 -7.66 -4.03
N HIS A 66 -2.59 -8.12 -3.83
CA HIS A 66 -3.79 -7.39 -4.25
C HIS A 66 -4.10 -6.14 -3.40
N ASN A 67 -3.52 -5.99 -2.21
CA ASN A 67 -3.73 -4.82 -1.35
C ASN A 67 -2.47 -4.43 -0.55
N LYS A 68 -2.47 -3.20 0.00
CA LYS A 68 -1.36 -2.64 0.78
C LYS A 68 -1.05 -3.45 2.05
N THR A 69 -2.07 -3.93 2.76
CA THR A 69 -1.90 -4.64 4.03
C THR A 69 -1.20 -5.99 3.84
N LEU A 70 -1.62 -6.76 2.83
CA LEU A 70 -0.96 -8.03 2.51
C LEU A 70 0.46 -7.80 2.01
N ALA A 71 0.68 -6.78 1.17
CA ALA A 71 2.02 -6.41 0.71
C ALA A 71 2.93 -6.03 1.90
N ALA A 72 2.42 -5.27 2.89
CA ALA A 72 3.17 -4.92 4.09
C ALA A 72 3.53 -6.14 4.93
N GLN A 73 2.59 -7.07 5.11
CA GLN A 73 2.83 -8.33 5.83
C GLN A 73 3.92 -9.17 5.14
N LEU A 74 3.80 -9.36 3.82
CA LEU A 74 4.79 -10.11 3.04
C LEU A 74 6.17 -9.44 3.09
N CYS A 75 6.23 -8.11 2.97
CA CYS A 75 7.47 -7.36 3.08
C CYS A 75 8.15 -7.58 4.44
N ALA A 76 7.38 -7.55 5.54
CA ALA A 76 7.91 -7.83 6.87
C ALA A 76 8.43 -9.27 7.00
N GLU A 77 7.69 -10.26 6.49
CA GLU A 77 8.11 -11.66 6.50
C GLU A 77 9.40 -11.87 5.66
N PHE A 78 9.50 -11.27 4.47
CA PHE A 78 10.71 -11.35 3.65
C PHE A 78 11.91 -10.65 4.29
N ARG A 79 11.72 -9.52 5.00
CA ARG A 79 12.80 -8.86 5.77
C ARG A 79 13.33 -9.73 6.91
N GLU A 80 12.45 -10.51 7.55
CA GLU A 80 12.89 -11.48 8.55
C GLU A 80 13.70 -12.63 7.91
N PHE A 81 13.33 -13.07 6.70
CA PHE A 81 14.03 -14.13 5.98
C PHE A 81 15.33 -13.68 5.32
N PHE A 82 15.42 -12.44 4.87
CA PHE A 82 16.56 -11.87 4.14
C PHE A 82 17.04 -10.56 4.76
N PRO A 83 17.56 -10.58 6.00
CA PRO A 83 17.95 -9.36 6.72
C PRO A 83 19.12 -8.60 6.10
N ASP A 84 19.93 -9.26 5.26
CA ASP A 84 21.10 -8.66 4.60
C ASP A 84 20.84 -8.24 3.16
N SER A 85 19.68 -8.62 2.59
CA SER A 85 19.28 -8.28 1.22
C SER A 85 18.36 -7.05 1.20
N ALA A 86 18.20 -6.43 0.03
CA ALA A 86 17.27 -5.32 -0.14
C ALA A 86 15.84 -5.85 -0.28
N VAL A 87 15.04 -5.71 0.77
CA VAL A 87 13.60 -6.04 0.73
C VAL A 87 12.81 -4.76 0.80
N GLU A 88 12.28 -4.36 -0.34
CA GLU A 88 11.68 -3.07 -0.57
C GLU A 88 10.15 -3.15 -0.65
N TYR A 89 9.49 -2.03 -0.33
CA TYR A 89 8.03 -1.93 -0.31
C TYR A 89 7.56 -0.91 -1.34
N PHE A 90 6.70 -1.32 -2.27
CA PHE A 90 6.24 -0.47 -3.36
C PHE A 90 4.73 -0.52 -3.53
N VAL A 91 4.03 0.44 -2.93
CA VAL A 91 2.56 0.54 -3.02
C VAL A 91 2.15 1.96 -3.43
N SER A 92 0.86 2.20 -3.61
CA SER A 92 0.36 3.56 -3.85
C SER A 92 0.70 4.46 -2.66
N TYR A 93 1.33 5.61 -2.91
CA TYR A 93 1.75 6.57 -1.90
C TYR A 93 0.63 7.49 -1.38
N TYR A 94 -0.60 7.31 -1.85
CA TYR A 94 -1.75 8.07 -1.36
C TYR A 94 -2.38 7.38 -0.14
N ASP A 95 -2.50 8.10 0.98
CA ASP A 95 -3.32 7.67 2.12
C ASP A 95 -4.80 7.83 1.80
N TYR A 96 -5.13 8.94 1.15
CA TYR A 96 -6.44 9.22 0.58
C TYR A 96 -6.26 9.59 -0.89
N TYR A 97 -7.11 9.06 -1.75
CA TYR A 97 -7.08 9.37 -3.17
C TYR A 97 -8.49 9.44 -3.75
N GLN A 98 -8.90 10.64 -4.11
CA GLN A 98 -10.08 10.90 -4.93
C GLN A 98 -9.60 11.27 -6.33
N PRO A 99 -9.78 10.39 -7.32
CA PRO A 99 -9.36 10.69 -8.68
C PRO A 99 -10.21 11.80 -9.29
N GLU A 100 -9.58 12.64 -10.12
CA GLU A 100 -10.30 13.60 -10.95
C GLU A 100 -11.35 12.87 -11.80
N ALA A 101 -12.60 13.36 -11.80
CA ALA A 101 -13.68 12.76 -12.56
C ALA A 101 -14.71 13.81 -13.01
N TYR A 102 -15.44 13.50 -14.07
CA TYR A 102 -16.58 14.29 -14.49
C TYR A 102 -17.81 13.42 -14.69
N ILE A 103 -18.90 13.80 -14.02
CA ILE A 103 -20.19 13.11 -14.09
C ILE A 103 -21.12 13.93 -14.97
N ALA A 104 -21.24 13.55 -16.24
CA ALA A 104 -22.00 14.31 -17.23
C ALA A 104 -23.50 14.42 -16.90
N SER A 105 -24.10 13.39 -16.30
CA SER A 105 -25.52 13.37 -15.92
C SER A 105 -25.90 14.41 -14.88
N THR A 106 -24.99 14.78 -13.98
CA THR A 106 -25.19 15.78 -12.92
C THR A 106 -24.40 17.07 -13.18
N VAL A 107 -23.65 17.15 -14.27
CA VAL A 107 -22.73 18.28 -14.60
C VAL A 107 -21.76 18.56 -13.44
N THR A 108 -21.30 17.50 -12.76
CA THR A 108 -20.47 17.62 -11.58
C THR A 108 -19.02 17.30 -11.93
N TYR A 109 -18.12 18.25 -11.74
CA TYR A 109 -16.68 18.02 -11.78
C TYR A 109 -16.18 17.72 -10.36
N ILE A 110 -15.43 16.63 -10.25
CA ILE A 110 -14.76 16.20 -9.02
C ILE A 110 -13.28 16.48 -9.23
N GLU A 111 -12.75 17.42 -8.46
CA GLU A 111 -11.32 17.72 -8.49
C GLU A 111 -10.52 16.57 -7.88
N LYS A 112 -9.28 16.38 -8.37
CA LYS A 112 -8.34 15.44 -7.75
C LYS A 112 -8.03 15.93 -6.33
N ASP A 113 -8.31 15.09 -5.34
CA ASP A 113 -7.93 15.31 -3.97
C ASP A 113 -7.11 14.10 -3.46
N SER A 114 -5.96 14.38 -2.85
CA SER A 114 -5.06 13.32 -2.44
C SER A 114 -4.17 13.78 -1.29
N ALA A 115 -4.02 12.91 -0.29
CA ALA A 115 -3.02 13.04 0.74
C ALA A 115 -1.87 12.08 0.44
N VAL A 116 -0.67 12.64 0.27
CA VAL A 116 0.56 11.87 0.01
C VAL A 116 1.14 11.40 1.34
N ASN A 117 1.53 10.14 1.39
CA ASN A 117 2.28 9.58 2.50
C ASN A 117 3.77 9.63 2.16
N GLU A 118 4.49 10.56 2.78
CA GLU A 118 5.92 10.79 2.53
C GLU A 118 6.78 9.56 2.81
N GLU A 119 6.39 8.74 3.81
CA GLU A 119 7.13 7.53 4.12
C GLU A 119 6.97 6.45 3.04
N ILE A 120 5.77 6.31 2.47
CA ILE A 120 5.56 5.39 1.35
C ILE A 120 6.28 5.92 0.09
N GLU A 121 6.29 7.23 -0.13
CA GLU A 121 7.04 7.84 -1.23
C GLU A 121 8.54 7.56 -1.11
N ARG A 122 9.11 7.76 0.07
CA ARG A 122 10.49 7.37 0.39
C ARG A 122 10.79 5.90 0.06
N LEU A 123 9.90 4.98 0.49
CA LEU A 123 10.07 3.55 0.23
C LEU A 123 10.03 3.22 -1.27
N ARG A 124 9.25 3.96 -2.06
CA ARG A 124 9.23 3.82 -3.53
C ARG A 124 10.55 4.26 -4.16
N HIS A 125 11.13 5.39 -3.71
CA HIS A 125 12.46 5.84 -4.15
C HIS A 125 13.55 4.85 -3.73
N SER A 126 13.49 4.31 -2.52
CA SER A 126 14.39 3.25 -2.06
C SER A 126 14.34 2.03 -2.97
N ALA A 127 13.12 1.58 -3.35
CA ALA A 127 12.95 0.41 -4.22
C ALA A 127 13.57 0.62 -5.62
N THR A 128 13.35 1.77 -6.24
CA THR A 128 13.92 2.06 -7.58
C THR A 128 15.45 2.20 -7.54
N ALA A 129 16.00 2.82 -6.49
CA ALA A 129 17.45 2.91 -6.28
C ALA A 129 18.05 1.50 -6.06
N ALA A 130 17.47 0.69 -5.17
CA ALA A 130 17.95 -0.67 -4.88
C ALA A 130 18.00 -1.55 -6.13
N LEU A 131 16.98 -1.47 -7.02
CA LEU A 131 16.94 -2.23 -8.28
C LEU A 131 18.10 -1.87 -9.23
N ARG A 132 18.66 -0.66 -9.12
CA ARG A 132 19.81 -0.22 -9.92
C ARG A 132 21.15 -0.57 -9.29
N GLU A 133 21.23 -0.59 -7.97
CA GLU A 133 22.48 -0.78 -7.24
C GLU A 133 22.81 -2.24 -6.94
N ARG A 134 21.78 -3.08 -6.72
CA ARG A 134 21.94 -4.44 -6.19
C ARG A 134 21.24 -5.48 -7.07
N ARG A 135 21.70 -6.72 -6.91
CA ARG A 135 21.07 -7.90 -7.56
C ARG A 135 20.18 -8.69 -6.59
N ASP A 136 20.45 -8.62 -5.31
CA ASP A 136 19.72 -9.31 -4.25
C ASP A 136 18.55 -8.42 -3.72
N VAL A 137 17.64 -8.08 -4.66
CA VAL A 137 16.49 -7.20 -4.40
C VAL A 137 15.18 -7.97 -4.49
N ILE A 138 14.35 -7.86 -3.46
CA ILE A 138 12.96 -8.30 -3.46
C ILE A 138 12.09 -7.05 -3.33
N VAL A 139 11.27 -6.74 -4.32
CA VAL A 139 10.27 -5.68 -4.21
C VAL A 139 8.91 -6.31 -3.97
N VAL A 140 8.31 -5.99 -2.83
CA VAL A 140 6.93 -6.39 -2.52
C VAL A 140 6.00 -5.23 -2.85
N ALA A 141 5.15 -5.43 -3.85
CA ALA A 141 4.33 -4.38 -4.43
C ALA A 141 2.84 -4.68 -4.34
N SER A 142 2.02 -3.63 -4.32
CA SER A 142 0.60 -3.76 -4.65
C SER A 142 0.41 -3.66 -6.18
N VAL A 143 -0.81 -3.86 -6.65
CA VAL A 143 -1.17 -3.73 -8.08
C VAL A 143 -0.82 -2.35 -8.66
N SER A 144 -0.54 -1.35 -7.81
CA SER A 144 -0.05 -0.03 -8.26
C SER A 144 1.27 -0.08 -9.03
N CYS A 145 2.02 -1.18 -8.98
CA CYS A 145 3.27 -1.37 -9.74
C CYS A 145 3.08 -1.38 -11.26
N ILE A 146 1.86 -1.57 -11.76
CA ILE A 146 1.54 -1.52 -13.20
C ILE A 146 1.15 -0.12 -13.68
N TYR A 147 1.09 0.88 -12.79
CA TYR A 147 0.79 2.26 -13.15
C TYR A 147 2.01 2.97 -13.71
N SER A 148 1.72 4.00 -14.53
CA SER A 148 2.73 4.85 -15.16
C SER A 148 3.74 5.41 -14.16
N MET A 149 5.00 5.34 -14.54
CA MET A 149 6.17 5.95 -13.88
C MET A 149 7.01 6.67 -14.95
N GLY A 150 8.03 7.42 -14.52
CA GLY A 150 9.01 8.01 -15.44
C GLY A 150 9.85 6.96 -16.17
N ASP A 151 10.51 7.38 -17.25
CA ASP A 151 11.43 6.52 -18.02
C ASP A 151 12.61 6.09 -17.13
N PRO A 152 12.84 4.77 -16.94
CA PRO A 152 13.98 4.26 -16.18
C PRO A 152 15.34 4.74 -16.72
N SER A 153 15.45 4.92 -18.03
CA SER A 153 16.71 5.34 -18.68
C SER A 153 17.01 6.81 -18.39
N GLU A 154 16.01 7.66 -18.40
CA GLU A 154 16.16 9.07 -18.02
C GLU A 154 16.45 9.21 -16.51
N TYR A 155 15.73 8.47 -15.67
CA TYR A 155 15.96 8.44 -14.23
C TYR A 155 17.39 8.02 -13.88
N GLU A 156 17.95 7.02 -14.58
CA GLU A 156 19.35 6.58 -14.43
C GLU A 156 20.33 7.61 -15.03
N GLY A 157 20.01 8.17 -16.19
CA GLY A 157 20.85 9.17 -16.87
C GLY A 157 21.03 10.48 -16.11
N MET A 158 20.06 10.83 -15.26
CA MET A 158 20.11 12.01 -14.38
C MET A 158 20.77 11.73 -13.02
N MET A 159 21.19 10.50 -12.72
CA MET A 159 21.88 10.15 -11.49
C MET A 159 23.22 10.88 -11.37
N ILE A 160 23.48 11.52 -10.23
CA ILE A 160 24.74 12.16 -9.91
C ILE A 160 25.64 11.15 -9.18
N SER A 161 26.81 10.86 -9.75
CA SER A 161 27.81 9.95 -9.17
C SER A 161 28.97 10.77 -8.62
N LEU A 162 29.28 10.64 -7.32
CA LEU A 162 30.33 11.40 -6.64
C LEU A 162 31.35 10.47 -6.01
N ARG A 163 32.63 10.93 -6.04
CA ARG A 163 33.78 10.26 -5.39
C ARG A 163 34.71 11.28 -4.79
N PRO A 164 35.39 11.00 -3.66
CA PRO A 164 36.51 11.82 -3.20
C PRO A 164 37.59 11.91 -4.26
N GLY A 165 38.21 13.09 -4.39
CA GLY A 165 39.19 13.37 -5.42
C GLY A 165 38.60 13.72 -6.80
N MET A 166 37.29 13.81 -6.93
CA MET A 166 36.64 14.19 -8.19
C MET A 166 36.72 15.73 -8.37
N ALA A 167 37.23 16.16 -9.54
CA ALA A 167 37.23 17.57 -9.93
C ALA A 167 35.76 17.96 -10.28
N MET A 168 35.15 18.74 -9.41
CA MET A 168 33.78 19.26 -9.54
C MET A 168 33.62 20.49 -8.65
N ALA A 169 33.26 21.61 -9.24
CA ALA A 169 32.97 22.81 -8.46
C ALA A 169 31.66 22.65 -7.66
N ARG A 170 31.63 23.16 -6.43
CA ARG A 170 30.43 23.14 -5.57
C ARG A 170 29.17 23.67 -6.30
N ASP A 171 29.29 24.78 -7.01
CA ASP A 171 28.19 25.43 -7.70
C ASP A 171 27.72 24.63 -8.93
N GLU A 172 28.55 23.75 -9.47
CA GLU A 172 28.17 22.79 -10.50
C GLU A 172 27.29 21.67 -9.90
N LEU A 173 27.70 21.11 -8.76
CA LEU A 173 26.89 20.12 -8.05
C LEU A 173 25.54 20.70 -7.62
N ILE A 174 25.50 21.95 -7.16
CA ILE A 174 24.24 22.63 -6.82
C ILE A 174 23.30 22.71 -8.04
N ARG A 175 23.81 23.06 -9.22
CA ARG A 175 23.01 23.10 -10.45
C ARG A 175 22.49 21.72 -10.81
N GLN A 176 23.34 20.69 -10.75
CA GLN A 176 22.91 19.30 -11.01
C GLN A 176 21.82 18.82 -10.02
N LEU A 177 21.92 19.21 -8.74
CA LEU A 177 20.88 18.88 -7.75
C LEU A 177 19.53 19.54 -8.07
N VAL A 178 19.53 20.81 -8.49
CA VAL A 178 18.32 21.51 -8.93
C VAL A 178 17.72 20.84 -10.19
N ASP A 179 18.57 20.45 -11.15
CA ASP A 179 18.14 19.76 -12.37
C ASP A 179 17.45 18.42 -12.06
N ILE A 180 17.86 17.72 -11.01
CA ILE A 180 17.23 16.48 -10.53
C ILE A 180 16.14 16.72 -9.47
N GLN A 181 15.63 17.95 -9.41
CA GLN A 181 14.46 18.34 -8.59
C GLN A 181 14.69 18.30 -7.07
N TYR A 182 15.93 18.59 -6.61
CA TYR A 182 16.19 18.87 -5.20
C TYR A 182 15.99 20.35 -4.92
N ASP A 183 15.27 20.66 -3.85
CA ASP A 183 15.07 22.03 -3.40
C ASP A 183 16.16 22.47 -2.42
N ARG A 184 16.58 23.74 -2.51
CA ARG A 184 17.47 24.32 -1.52
C ARG A 184 16.68 24.75 -0.29
N SER A 185 17.01 24.19 0.87
CA SER A 185 16.43 24.60 2.14
C SER A 185 17.49 24.65 3.23
N ASP A 186 17.86 25.86 3.64
CA ASP A 186 18.85 26.06 4.70
C ASP A 186 18.25 25.98 6.12
N ILE A 187 16.90 26.01 6.24
CA ILE A 187 16.16 26.01 7.52
C ILE A 187 15.52 24.65 7.77
N GLU A 188 14.68 24.18 6.85
CA GLU A 188 13.99 22.90 6.93
C GLU A 188 14.74 21.89 6.08
N PHE A 189 15.48 20.97 6.74
CA PHE A 189 16.26 19.96 6.06
C PHE A 189 15.46 18.66 5.99
N GLU A 190 14.71 18.54 4.90
CA GLU A 190 13.79 17.45 4.62
C GLU A 190 14.27 16.59 3.44
N ARG A 191 13.63 15.46 3.18
CA ARG A 191 13.94 14.59 2.03
C ARG A 191 13.75 15.34 0.71
N GLY A 192 14.63 15.12 -0.24
CA GLY A 192 14.61 15.86 -1.51
C GLY A 192 15.14 17.30 -1.39
N THR A 193 15.77 17.69 -0.29
CA THR A 193 16.39 19.00 -0.13
C THR A 193 17.91 18.93 0.04
N PHE A 194 18.56 20.06 -0.21
CA PHE A 194 19.96 20.26 0.13
C PHE A 194 20.18 21.61 0.81
N ARG A 195 21.26 21.71 1.59
CA ARG A 195 21.69 22.97 2.22
C ARG A 195 23.17 23.20 2.05
N VAL A 196 23.57 24.47 2.03
CA VAL A 196 24.95 24.90 1.77
C VAL A 196 25.51 25.67 2.96
N ARG A 197 26.64 25.24 3.49
CA ARG A 197 27.36 25.92 4.58
C ARG A 197 28.85 26.06 4.27
N GLY A 198 29.24 27.20 3.68
CA GLY A 198 30.60 27.40 3.22
C GLY A 198 30.98 26.42 2.10
N ASP A 199 32.04 25.65 2.30
CA ASP A 199 32.50 24.63 1.36
C ASP A 199 31.91 23.25 1.63
N VAL A 200 30.83 23.18 2.41
CA VAL A 200 30.10 21.94 2.76
C VAL A 200 28.70 21.97 2.16
N LEU A 201 28.38 20.93 1.44
CA LEU A 201 27.03 20.66 0.92
C LEU A 201 26.44 19.45 1.64
N GLU A 202 25.28 19.63 2.23
CA GLU A 202 24.52 18.54 2.85
C GLU A 202 23.28 18.26 2.01
N ILE A 203 23.05 16.98 1.66
CA ILE A 203 21.99 16.54 0.76
C ILE A 203 21.18 15.46 1.48
N PHE A 204 19.86 15.58 1.51
CA PHE A 204 18.99 14.55 2.05
C PHE A 204 18.27 13.80 0.91
N PRO A 205 18.81 12.64 0.46
CA PRO A 205 18.23 11.90 -0.65
C PRO A 205 16.79 11.46 -0.39
N ALA A 206 15.95 11.48 -1.42
CA ALA A 206 14.53 11.15 -1.33
C ALA A 206 14.24 9.73 -0.79
N GLY A 207 15.11 8.76 -1.07
CA GLY A 207 15.00 7.38 -0.62
C GLY A 207 15.59 7.10 0.79
N TYR A 208 16.23 8.07 1.44
CA TYR A 208 16.90 7.86 2.72
C TYR A 208 15.97 8.10 3.91
N ASP A 209 16.22 7.41 5.04
CA ASP A 209 15.36 7.51 6.22
C ASP A 209 15.86 8.58 7.22
N LYS A 210 16.99 8.31 7.88
CA LYS A 210 17.54 9.15 8.98
C LYS A 210 18.96 9.63 8.72
N SER A 211 19.50 9.29 7.57
CA SER A 211 20.82 9.68 7.17
C SER A 211 20.77 10.66 5.99
N ALA A 212 21.70 11.60 5.95
CA ALA A 212 21.93 12.47 4.83
C ALA A 212 23.39 12.36 4.38
N LEU A 213 23.71 12.95 3.26
CA LEU A 213 25.04 12.99 2.70
C LEU A 213 25.67 14.35 2.99
N ARG A 214 26.94 14.34 3.38
CA ARG A 214 27.76 15.53 3.50
C ARG A 214 28.90 15.42 2.52
N VAL A 215 29.01 16.41 1.62
CA VAL A 215 30.06 16.54 0.63
C VAL A 215 30.87 17.76 1.02
N GLU A 216 32.16 17.57 1.31
CA GLU A 216 33.11 18.59 1.69
C GLU A 216 34.01 18.91 0.48
N PHE A 217 34.18 20.20 0.15
CA PHE A 217 34.96 20.65 -0.99
C PHE A 217 36.26 21.31 -0.53
N PHE A 218 37.31 21.09 -1.30
CA PHE A 218 38.54 21.87 -1.21
C PHE A 218 38.82 22.52 -2.58
N GLY A 219 38.45 23.80 -2.71
CA GLY A 219 38.44 24.46 -4.02
C GLY A 219 37.40 23.83 -4.95
N ASP A 220 37.82 23.41 -6.14
CA ASP A 220 37.00 22.77 -7.16
C ASP A 220 37.14 21.22 -7.15
N GLU A 221 37.46 20.63 -6.01
CA GLU A 221 37.60 19.18 -5.83
C GLU A 221 36.81 18.71 -4.61
N ILE A 222 36.22 17.54 -4.72
CA ILE A 222 35.53 16.87 -3.61
C ILE A 222 36.60 16.25 -2.71
N ASP A 223 36.78 16.80 -1.50
CA ASP A 223 37.74 16.29 -0.53
C ASP A 223 37.21 15.06 0.20
N ARG A 224 35.95 15.09 0.64
CA ARG A 224 35.37 14.05 1.44
C ARG A 224 33.88 13.89 1.23
N ILE A 225 33.42 12.65 1.27
CA ILE A 225 31.99 12.32 1.30
C ILE A 225 31.69 11.50 2.56
N SER A 226 30.65 11.84 3.29
CA SER A 226 30.24 11.13 4.50
C SER A 226 28.73 11.04 4.62
N ALA A 227 28.25 9.90 5.18
CA ALA A 227 26.88 9.78 5.65
C ALA A 227 26.80 10.39 7.07
N ILE A 228 25.79 11.21 7.30
CA ILE A 228 25.53 11.88 8.57
C ILE A 228 24.13 11.55 9.09
N ASP A 229 23.96 11.55 10.41
CA ASP A 229 22.64 11.53 11.03
C ASP A 229 21.96 12.89 10.87
N VAL A 230 20.77 12.92 10.32
CA VAL A 230 20.04 14.17 9.96
C VAL A 230 19.78 15.05 11.17
N VAL A 231 19.50 14.46 12.33
CA VAL A 231 19.12 15.18 13.54
C VAL A 231 20.34 15.73 14.30
N SER A 232 21.35 14.89 14.50
CA SER A 232 22.54 15.27 15.27
C SER A 232 23.67 15.84 14.45
N GLY A 233 23.66 15.64 13.12
CA GLY A 233 24.75 16.02 12.22
C GLY A 233 26.04 15.20 12.39
N HIS A 234 26.04 14.17 13.25
CA HIS A 234 27.21 13.31 13.45
C HIS A 234 27.51 12.45 12.23
N THR A 235 28.78 12.32 11.88
CA THR A 235 29.23 11.41 10.84
C THR A 235 29.01 9.96 11.26
N LEU A 236 28.23 9.22 10.46
CA LEU A 236 27.97 7.80 10.64
C LEU A 236 29.07 6.96 10.00
N MET A 237 29.45 7.30 8.77
CA MET A 237 30.50 6.63 8.02
C MET A 237 31.07 7.53 6.92
N VAL A 238 32.29 7.26 6.49
CA VAL A 238 32.92 7.88 5.32
C VAL A 238 32.66 7.01 4.11
N LEU A 239 32.37 7.63 2.98
CA LEU A 239 31.97 6.98 1.74
C LEU A 239 33.03 7.23 0.64
N GLU A 240 33.38 6.19 -0.10
CA GLU A 240 34.29 6.28 -1.24
C GLU A 240 33.55 6.56 -2.56
N HIS A 241 32.25 6.30 -2.59
CA HIS A 241 31.39 6.53 -3.74
C HIS A 241 29.95 6.66 -3.29
N ILE A 242 29.19 7.53 -3.97
CA ILE A 242 27.76 7.65 -3.78
C ILE A 242 27.05 7.96 -5.10
N SER A 243 25.84 7.44 -5.25
CA SER A 243 24.89 7.75 -6.32
C SER A 243 23.70 8.51 -5.73
N ILE A 244 23.38 9.67 -6.28
CA ILE A 244 22.23 10.48 -5.88
C ILE A 244 21.23 10.42 -7.02
N TYR A 245 20.08 9.85 -6.75
CA TYR A 245 18.98 9.72 -7.70
C TYR A 245 18.05 10.93 -7.63
N PRO A 246 17.28 11.22 -8.72
CA PRO A 246 16.32 12.32 -8.72
C PRO A 246 15.33 12.27 -7.56
N ALA A 247 14.91 13.45 -7.08
CA ALA A 247 13.94 13.57 -5.98
C ALA A 247 12.51 13.15 -6.38
N THR A 248 12.24 13.01 -7.67
CA THR A 248 10.98 12.54 -8.23
C THR A 248 11.19 11.49 -9.32
N HIS A 249 10.26 10.53 -9.46
CA HIS A 249 10.29 9.56 -10.56
C HIS A 249 9.95 10.19 -11.94
N TYR A 250 9.45 11.41 -11.97
CA TYR A 250 9.13 12.17 -13.17
C TYR A 250 10.13 13.29 -13.46
N ALA A 251 11.35 13.21 -12.93
CA ALA A 251 12.41 14.13 -13.30
C ALA A 251 12.66 14.04 -14.80
N THR A 252 12.69 15.19 -15.46
CA THR A 252 12.80 15.28 -16.91
C THR A 252 13.82 16.38 -17.26
N PRO A 253 14.79 16.11 -18.15
CA PRO A 253 15.75 17.12 -18.58
C PRO A 253 15.05 18.34 -19.21
N ARG A 254 15.59 19.54 -18.99
CA ARG A 254 14.98 20.79 -19.45
C ARG A 254 14.74 20.83 -20.96
N GLU A 255 15.62 20.24 -21.74
CA GLU A 255 15.48 20.12 -23.19
C GLU A 255 14.27 19.23 -23.60
N ALA A 256 13.95 18.22 -22.81
CA ALA A 256 12.78 17.40 -23.04
C ALA A 256 11.48 18.12 -22.65
N ILE A 257 11.51 18.97 -21.63
CA ILE A 257 10.41 19.85 -21.24
C ILE A 257 10.09 20.83 -22.39
N ASP A 258 11.08 21.49 -22.94
CA ASP A 258 10.89 22.45 -24.04
C ASP A 258 10.28 21.79 -25.28
N ARG A 259 10.74 20.58 -25.63
CA ARG A 259 10.16 19.78 -26.71
C ARG A 259 8.71 19.37 -26.41
N ALA A 260 8.45 18.96 -25.18
CA ALA A 260 7.12 18.56 -24.74
C ALA A 260 6.13 19.71 -24.83
N ILE A 261 6.53 20.93 -24.39
CA ILE A 261 5.70 22.13 -24.48
C ILE A 261 5.26 22.40 -25.92
N GLY A 262 6.16 22.35 -26.90
CA GLY A 262 5.81 22.55 -28.30
C GLY A 262 4.79 21.53 -28.82
N ASN A 263 4.91 20.26 -28.40
CA ASN A 263 3.96 19.22 -28.77
C ASN A 263 2.61 19.39 -28.05
N ILE A 264 2.60 19.81 -26.79
CA ILE A 264 1.39 20.10 -26.02
C ILE A 264 0.62 21.27 -26.65
N GLU A 265 1.31 22.35 -27.04
CA GLU A 265 0.73 23.50 -27.73
C GLU A 265 0.08 23.09 -29.06
N HIS A 266 0.78 22.25 -29.83
CA HIS A 266 0.24 21.75 -31.11
C HIS A 266 -1.04 20.92 -30.89
N ASP A 267 -1.04 19.97 -29.98
CA ASP A 267 -2.20 19.12 -29.70
C ASP A 267 -3.37 19.94 -29.11
N LEU A 268 -3.06 20.96 -28.30
CA LEU A 268 -4.04 21.91 -27.78
C LEU A 268 -4.75 22.65 -28.91
N ASP A 269 -3.99 23.19 -29.88
CA ASP A 269 -4.56 23.90 -31.01
C ASP A 269 -5.44 23.00 -31.89
N VAL A 270 -5.03 21.75 -32.08
CA VAL A 270 -5.85 20.75 -32.78
C VAL A 270 -7.14 20.52 -32.01
N ARG A 271 -7.06 20.31 -30.72
CA ARG A 271 -8.22 19.98 -29.88
C ARG A 271 -9.21 21.15 -29.78
N ILE A 272 -8.73 22.38 -29.68
CA ILE A 272 -9.57 23.58 -29.68
C ILE A 272 -10.35 23.70 -31.01
N ARG A 273 -9.69 23.44 -32.16
CA ARG A 273 -10.37 23.44 -33.48
C ARG A 273 -11.45 22.37 -33.52
N GLU A 274 -11.18 21.13 -33.11
CA GLU A 274 -12.17 20.06 -33.09
C GLU A 274 -13.41 20.41 -32.24
N PHE A 275 -13.25 21.02 -31.07
CA PHE A 275 -14.37 21.45 -30.24
C PHE A 275 -15.16 22.59 -30.90
N LYS A 276 -14.47 23.57 -31.48
CA LYS A 276 -15.14 24.68 -32.19
C LYS A 276 -15.94 24.20 -33.41
N GLU A 277 -15.42 23.27 -34.18
CA GLU A 277 -16.10 22.67 -35.34
C GLU A 277 -17.35 21.88 -34.91
N LYS A 278 -17.34 21.27 -33.74
CA LYS A 278 -18.50 20.57 -33.14
C LYS A 278 -19.51 21.54 -32.50
N GLY A 279 -19.13 22.79 -32.27
CA GLY A 279 -19.96 23.77 -31.55
C GLY A 279 -19.80 23.72 -30.03
N ASP A 280 -18.85 22.92 -29.47
CA ASP A 280 -18.57 22.70 -28.05
C ASP A 280 -17.67 23.83 -27.50
N LEU A 281 -18.20 25.06 -27.49
CA LEU A 281 -17.41 26.28 -27.16
C LEU A 281 -16.95 26.35 -25.73
N ILE A 282 -17.69 25.78 -24.78
CA ILE A 282 -17.35 25.74 -23.37
C ILE A 282 -16.16 24.81 -23.16
N GLU A 283 -16.19 23.64 -23.80
CA GLU A 283 -15.11 22.64 -23.78
C GLU A 283 -13.83 23.22 -24.38
N ALA A 284 -13.97 23.94 -25.51
CA ALA A 284 -12.85 24.61 -26.17
C ALA A 284 -12.20 25.67 -25.27
N GLN A 285 -12.99 26.47 -24.55
CA GLN A 285 -12.47 27.47 -23.61
C GLN A 285 -11.82 26.80 -22.39
N ARG A 286 -12.44 25.79 -21.83
CA ARG A 286 -11.97 25.07 -20.66
C ARG A 286 -10.61 24.43 -20.88
N ILE A 287 -10.47 23.67 -21.99
CA ILE A 287 -9.21 23.03 -22.31
C ILE A 287 -8.10 24.04 -22.59
N ALA A 288 -8.43 25.15 -23.27
CA ALA A 288 -7.47 26.22 -23.53
C ALA A 288 -6.92 26.82 -22.24
N GLN A 289 -7.82 27.26 -21.34
CA GLN A 289 -7.42 27.88 -20.06
C GLN A 289 -6.57 26.93 -19.22
N ARG A 290 -7.01 25.69 -19.05
CA ARG A 290 -6.30 24.70 -18.22
C ARG A 290 -4.92 24.39 -18.78
N THR A 291 -4.84 24.06 -20.07
CA THR A 291 -3.57 23.63 -20.66
C THR A 291 -2.58 24.78 -20.78
N GLN A 292 -3.04 26.01 -21.07
CA GLN A 292 -2.17 27.19 -21.07
C GLN A 292 -1.56 27.45 -19.69
N TYR A 293 -2.35 27.36 -18.62
CA TYR A 293 -1.85 27.47 -17.26
C TYR A 293 -0.79 26.39 -16.95
N ASP A 294 -1.07 25.13 -17.32
CA ASP A 294 -0.14 24.02 -17.11
C ASP A 294 1.18 24.25 -17.89
N ILE A 295 1.13 24.83 -19.12
CA ILE A 295 2.30 25.20 -19.93
C ILE A 295 3.13 26.30 -19.25
N GLU A 296 2.48 27.35 -18.72
CA GLU A 296 3.16 28.42 -17.99
C GLU A 296 3.92 27.86 -16.77
N MET A 297 3.28 26.98 -16.00
CA MET A 297 3.93 26.33 -14.87
C MET A 297 5.13 25.46 -15.28
N LEU A 298 5.01 24.72 -16.39
CA LEU A 298 6.10 23.92 -16.94
C LEU A 298 7.30 24.77 -17.38
N ARG A 299 7.05 25.96 -17.97
CA ARG A 299 8.12 26.89 -18.41
C ARG A 299 8.85 27.50 -17.23
N GLU A 300 8.12 27.96 -16.22
CA GLU A 300 8.69 28.69 -15.09
C GLU A 300 9.32 27.76 -14.03
N LEU A 301 8.63 26.68 -13.70
CA LEU A 301 8.99 25.77 -12.58
C LEU A 301 9.53 24.41 -13.05
N GLY A 302 9.38 24.07 -14.34
CA GLY A 302 9.67 22.71 -14.83
C GLY A 302 8.65 21.64 -14.38
N TYR A 303 7.58 22.06 -13.70
CA TYR A 303 6.55 21.18 -13.14
C TYR A 303 5.16 21.81 -13.22
N CYS A 304 4.10 21.00 -13.32
CA CYS A 304 2.71 21.42 -13.14
C CYS A 304 1.89 20.36 -12.41
N THR A 305 0.80 20.79 -11.77
CA THR A 305 -0.13 19.86 -11.11
C THR A 305 -0.81 18.96 -12.14
N GLY A 306 -0.59 17.64 -12.02
CA GLY A 306 -1.08 16.67 -13.00
C GLY A 306 -0.17 16.48 -14.20
N ILE A 307 1.13 16.76 -14.03
CA ILE A 307 2.19 16.56 -15.05
C ILE A 307 2.14 15.15 -15.66
N GLU A 308 1.69 14.16 -14.90
CA GLU A 308 1.53 12.79 -15.35
C GLU A 308 0.59 12.64 -16.57
N ASN A 309 -0.36 13.58 -16.78
CA ASN A 309 -1.25 13.57 -17.93
C ASN A 309 -0.56 13.97 -19.24
N TYR A 310 0.66 14.50 -19.12
CA TYR A 310 1.51 14.90 -20.24
C TYR A 310 2.71 13.96 -20.43
N SER A 311 2.81 12.86 -19.67
CA SER A 311 3.98 11.96 -19.61
C SER A 311 4.49 11.53 -20.98
N ARG A 312 3.59 11.20 -21.94
CA ARG A 312 3.99 10.75 -23.27
C ARG A 312 4.81 11.79 -24.07
N TYR A 313 4.62 13.09 -23.80
CA TYR A 313 5.39 14.12 -24.50
C TYR A 313 6.82 14.24 -23.96
N PHE A 314 7.02 13.91 -22.69
CA PHE A 314 8.32 13.92 -22.07
C PHE A 314 9.16 12.72 -22.49
N ASP A 315 8.60 11.53 -22.47
CA ASP A 315 9.28 10.28 -22.80
C ASP A 315 9.23 9.90 -24.30
N GLY A 316 8.61 10.72 -25.13
CA GLY A 316 8.58 10.57 -26.59
C GLY A 316 7.73 9.41 -27.12
N ARG A 317 6.89 8.80 -26.28
CA ARG A 317 5.96 7.73 -26.70
C ARG A 317 4.92 8.23 -27.69
N GLN A 318 4.48 7.32 -28.57
CA GLN A 318 3.36 7.57 -29.46
C GLN A 318 2.01 7.39 -28.73
N PRO A 319 0.92 8.02 -29.21
CA PRO A 319 -0.41 7.79 -28.67
C PRO A 319 -0.77 6.31 -28.61
N GLY A 320 -1.15 5.82 -27.42
CA GLY A 320 -1.55 4.43 -27.21
C GLY A 320 -0.42 3.50 -26.80
N ASP A 321 0.84 3.92 -26.86
CA ASP A 321 1.97 3.14 -26.38
C ASP A 321 1.84 2.82 -24.89
N ALA A 322 2.40 1.68 -24.49
CA ALA A 322 2.42 1.27 -23.09
C ALA A 322 3.31 2.20 -22.27
N PRO A 323 2.86 2.68 -21.10
CA PRO A 323 3.68 3.52 -20.24
C PRO A 323 4.81 2.71 -19.59
N TYR A 324 5.87 3.40 -19.19
CA TYR A 324 6.85 2.82 -18.26
C TYR A 324 6.23 2.60 -16.89
N THR A 325 6.65 1.55 -16.21
CA THR A 325 6.12 1.12 -14.91
C THR A 325 7.25 0.61 -14.04
N LEU A 326 6.97 0.19 -12.80
CA LEU A 326 7.98 -0.46 -11.95
C LEU A 326 8.62 -1.67 -12.63
N LEU A 327 7.88 -2.40 -13.47
CA LEU A 327 8.40 -3.59 -14.17
C LEU A 327 9.58 -3.26 -15.08
N ASP A 328 9.59 -2.05 -15.64
CA ASP A 328 10.65 -1.59 -16.55
C ASP A 328 11.95 -1.19 -15.82
N TYR A 329 11.90 -1.02 -14.47
CA TYR A 329 13.07 -0.80 -13.62
C TYR A 329 13.82 -2.08 -13.26
N PHE A 330 13.17 -3.24 -13.42
CA PHE A 330 13.80 -4.54 -13.17
C PHE A 330 14.78 -4.92 -14.27
N PRO A 331 15.84 -5.69 -13.94
CA PRO A 331 16.67 -6.33 -14.95
C PRO A 331 15.88 -7.43 -15.67
N LYS A 332 16.24 -7.76 -16.89
CA LYS A 332 15.48 -8.68 -17.76
C LYS A 332 15.25 -10.10 -17.21
N ASP A 333 16.08 -10.53 -16.28
CA ASP A 333 16.07 -11.88 -15.71
C ASP A 333 15.34 -12.00 -14.36
N TYR A 334 14.49 -11.01 -14.01
CA TYR A 334 13.73 -11.06 -12.77
C TYR A 334 12.59 -12.07 -12.80
N ILE A 335 12.10 -12.43 -11.60
CA ILE A 335 10.99 -13.36 -11.41
C ILE A 335 9.82 -12.63 -10.77
N VAL A 336 8.61 -13.00 -11.18
CA VAL A 336 7.38 -12.46 -10.60
C VAL A 336 6.65 -13.54 -9.81
N PHE A 337 6.41 -13.28 -8.53
CA PHE A 337 5.44 -14.00 -7.72
C PHE A 337 4.17 -13.17 -7.59
N VAL A 338 3.03 -13.78 -7.85
CA VAL A 338 1.73 -13.15 -7.63
C VAL A 338 1.02 -13.88 -6.51
N ASP A 339 0.97 -13.25 -5.33
CA ASP A 339 0.29 -13.81 -4.18
C ASP A 339 -1.22 -13.59 -4.27
N GLU A 340 -1.99 -14.56 -3.77
CA GLU A 340 -3.45 -14.66 -3.95
C GLU A 340 -3.85 -14.35 -5.40
N SER A 341 -3.19 -15.03 -6.34
CA SER A 341 -3.24 -14.78 -7.79
C SER A 341 -4.66 -14.77 -8.35
N HIS A 342 -5.55 -15.61 -7.82
CA HIS A 342 -6.98 -15.67 -8.19
C HIS A 342 -7.74 -14.35 -7.96
N VAL A 343 -7.20 -13.42 -7.16
CA VAL A 343 -7.73 -12.07 -6.96
C VAL A 343 -6.84 -11.03 -7.65
N THR A 344 -5.53 -11.17 -7.51
CA THR A 344 -4.55 -10.19 -7.98
C THR A 344 -4.56 -10.06 -9.51
N LEU A 345 -4.58 -11.18 -10.26
CA LEU A 345 -4.59 -11.14 -11.73
C LEU A 345 -5.89 -10.55 -12.32
N PRO A 346 -7.10 -10.91 -11.84
CA PRO A 346 -8.32 -10.23 -12.25
C PRO A 346 -8.32 -8.73 -11.94
N GLN A 347 -7.72 -8.31 -10.83
CA GLN A 347 -7.57 -6.90 -10.49
C GLN A 347 -6.67 -6.16 -11.49
N ILE A 348 -5.51 -6.73 -11.83
CA ILE A 348 -4.60 -6.20 -12.86
C ILE A 348 -5.38 -6.01 -14.18
N ARG A 349 -6.16 -7.02 -14.59
CA ARG A 349 -6.97 -6.99 -15.82
C ARG A 349 -8.03 -5.89 -15.81
N ALA A 350 -8.66 -5.63 -14.67
CA ALA A 350 -9.76 -4.68 -14.56
C ALA A 350 -9.31 -3.21 -14.51
N MET A 351 -8.08 -2.93 -14.06
CA MET A 351 -7.62 -1.57 -13.78
C MET A 351 -7.60 -0.67 -15.02
N TYR A 352 -7.18 -1.17 -16.16
CA TYR A 352 -7.14 -0.39 -17.41
C TYR A 352 -8.53 0.13 -17.82
N ASN A 353 -9.54 -0.73 -17.79
CA ASN A 353 -10.89 -0.36 -18.24
C ASN A 353 -11.52 0.69 -17.30
N GLY A 354 -11.30 0.58 -16.00
CA GLY A 354 -11.78 1.55 -15.03
C GLY A 354 -11.16 2.94 -15.20
N ASP A 355 -9.84 3.00 -15.41
CA ASP A 355 -9.12 4.26 -15.67
C ASP A 355 -9.56 4.88 -17.00
N ARG A 356 -9.68 4.08 -18.04
CA ARG A 356 -10.10 4.53 -19.37
C ARG A 356 -11.49 5.16 -19.35
N ALA A 357 -12.47 4.49 -18.77
CA ALA A 357 -13.85 4.99 -18.69
C ALA A 357 -13.95 6.34 -17.95
N ARG A 358 -13.19 6.52 -16.87
CA ARG A 358 -13.12 7.78 -16.13
C ARG A 358 -12.53 8.90 -16.99
N LYS A 359 -11.45 8.65 -17.71
CA LYS A 359 -10.74 9.63 -18.53
C LYS A 359 -11.51 10.00 -19.80
N GLU A 360 -12.33 9.10 -20.34
CA GLU A 360 -13.20 9.40 -21.49
C GLU A 360 -14.11 10.60 -21.21
N ALA A 361 -14.70 10.68 -20.02
CA ALA A 361 -15.50 11.85 -19.64
C ALA A 361 -14.63 13.12 -19.54
N LEU A 362 -13.45 13.06 -18.91
CA LEU A 362 -12.56 14.21 -18.77
C LEU A 362 -12.08 14.77 -20.12
N VAL A 363 -11.72 13.90 -21.06
CA VAL A 363 -11.25 14.30 -22.39
C VAL A 363 -12.40 14.78 -23.27
N SER A 364 -13.57 14.11 -23.24
CA SER A 364 -14.72 14.47 -24.06
C SER A 364 -15.31 15.82 -23.68
N TYR A 365 -15.25 16.19 -22.39
CA TYR A 365 -15.79 17.47 -21.89
C TYR A 365 -14.72 18.56 -21.68
N GLY A 366 -13.53 18.41 -22.27
CA GLY A 366 -12.50 19.47 -22.32
C GLY A 366 -11.79 19.73 -20.99
N PHE A 367 -11.74 18.78 -20.05
CA PHE A 367 -10.95 18.91 -18.82
C PHE A 367 -9.50 18.49 -19.02
N ARG A 368 -9.23 17.54 -19.92
CA ARG A 368 -7.89 17.03 -20.24
C ARG A 368 -7.68 16.83 -21.72
N LEU A 369 -6.42 16.97 -22.18
CA LEU A 369 -6.00 16.59 -23.51
C LEU A 369 -6.07 15.06 -23.70
N PRO A 370 -6.15 14.57 -24.96
CA PRO A 370 -6.13 13.12 -25.25
C PRO A 370 -4.90 12.40 -24.71
N SER A 371 -3.77 13.10 -24.47
CA SER A 371 -2.57 12.56 -23.83
C SER A 371 -2.83 11.96 -22.44
N ALA A 372 -3.84 12.43 -21.73
CA ALA A 372 -4.24 11.85 -20.44
C ALA A 372 -4.57 10.36 -20.53
N PHE A 373 -4.99 9.85 -21.68
CA PHE A 373 -5.23 8.44 -21.91
C PHE A 373 -3.96 7.58 -21.83
N ASP A 374 -2.79 8.17 -22.05
CA ASP A 374 -1.50 7.47 -22.10
C ASP A 374 -0.82 7.40 -20.72
N ASN A 375 -1.30 8.19 -19.75
CA ASN A 375 -1.01 8.02 -18.34
C ASN A 375 -1.98 6.98 -17.74
N ARG A 376 -1.70 5.72 -17.86
CA ARG A 376 -2.62 4.62 -17.57
C ARG A 376 -1.91 3.42 -16.95
N PRO A 377 -2.62 2.52 -16.28
CA PRO A 377 -2.05 1.21 -15.98
C PRO A 377 -1.80 0.42 -17.27
N LEU A 378 -0.94 -0.57 -17.19
CA LEU A 378 -0.74 -1.53 -18.27
C LEU A 378 -2.06 -2.25 -18.59
N ARG A 379 -2.25 -2.56 -19.87
CA ARG A 379 -3.20 -3.60 -20.26
C ARG A 379 -2.69 -4.96 -19.81
N PHE A 380 -3.58 -5.92 -19.66
CA PHE A 380 -3.17 -7.24 -19.17
C PHE A 380 -2.15 -7.91 -20.10
N GLU A 381 -2.34 -7.80 -21.41
CA GLU A 381 -1.43 -8.32 -22.43
C GLU A 381 -0.05 -7.63 -22.38
N GLU A 382 -0.03 -6.32 -22.08
CA GLU A 382 1.23 -5.57 -21.90
C GLU A 382 1.95 -5.99 -20.61
N PHE A 383 1.21 -6.31 -19.57
CA PHE A 383 1.75 -6.90 -18.34
C PHE A 383 2.37 -8.27 -18.62
N GLU A 384 1.65 -9.17 -19.32
CA GLU A 384 2.16 -10.50 -19.68
C GLU A 384 3.45 -10.43 -20.51
N GLN A 385 3.55 -9.46 -21.43
CA GLN A 385 4.75 -9.29 -22.26
C GLN A 385 5.99 -8.83 -21.49
N ARG A 386 5.79 -8.12 -20.36
CA ARG A 386 6.89 -7.59 -19.54
C ARG A 386 7.42 -8.61 -18.53
N ILE A 387 6.58 -9.53 -18.09
CA ILE A 387 6.98 -10.56 -17.14
C ILE A 387 7.61 -11.74 -17.89
N GLY A 388 8.84 -12.11 -17.52
CA GLY A 388 9.53 -13.24 -18.16
C GLY A 388 9.07 -14.58 -17.61
N GLN A 389 8.98 -14.70 -16.29
CA GLN A 389 8.57 -15.91 -15.57
C GLN A 389 7.63 -15.55 -14.41
N LEU A 390 6.52 -16.25 -14.35
CA LEU A 390 5.45 -16.03 -13.39
C LEU A 390 5.26 -17.24 -12.48
N VAL A 391 5.20 -17.03 -11.18
CA VAL A 391 4.78 -18.02 -10.19
C VAL A 391 3.51 -17.50 -9.51
N CYS A 392 2.37 -18.10 -9.82
CA CYS A 392 1.09 -17.85 -9.21
C CYS A 392 1.00 -18.59 -7.88
N VAL A 393 0.69 -17.87 -6.81
CA VAL A 393 0.58 -18.45 -5.46
C VAL A 393 -0.86 -18.28 -4.99
N SER A 394 -1.56 -19.39 -4.74
CA SER A 394 -2.96 -19.35 -4.31
C SER A 394 -3.37 -20.63 -3.58
N ALA A 395 -4.34 -20.53 -2.67
CA ALA A 395 -5.03 -21.70 -2.12
C ALA A 395 -6.17 -22.20 -3.03
N THR A 396 -6.62 -21.33 -3.95
CA THR A 396 -7.75 -21.54 -4.85
C THR A 396 -7.47 -20.91 -6.22
N PRO A 397 -6.49 -21.44 -7.00
CA PRO A 397 -6.17 -20.91 -8.33
C PRO A 397 -7.43 -20.88 -9.21
N ALA A 398 -7.55 -19.83 -10.04
CA ALA A 398 -8.64 -19.70 -11.00
C ALA A 398 -8.30 -20.36 -12.34
N SER A 399 -9.24 -20.38 -13.28
CA SER A 399 -9.08 -21.03 -14.59
C SER A 399 -7.87 -20.51 -15.37
N TYR A 400 -7.66 -19.18 -15.33
CA TYR A 400 -6.55 -18.56 -16.04
C TYR A 400 -5.19 -19.13 -15.61
N GLU A 401 -4.94 -19.23 -14.29
CA GLU A 401 -3.68 -19.75 -13.78
C GLU A 401 -3.48 -21.22 -14.15
N LEU A 402 -4.55 -22.02 -14.05
CA LEU A 402 -4.49 -23.45 -14.35
C LEU A 402 -4.30 -23.73 -15.84
N GLU A 403 -4.91 -22.93 -16.72
CA GLU A 403 -4.80 -23.08 -18.17
C GLU A 403 -3.43 -22.68 -18.71
N HIS A 404 -2.76 -21.70 -18.06
CA HIS A 404 -1.45 -21.20 -18.49
C HIS A 404 -0.28 -21.85 -17.76
N ALA A 405 -0.54 -22.61 -16.69
CA ALA A 405 0.50 -23.24 -15.90
C ALA A 405 1.21 -24.36 -16.67
N GLY A 406 2.54 -24.27 -16.79
CA GLY A 406 3.37 -25.38 -17.23
C GLY A 406 3.44 -26.50 -16.18
N GLN A 407 3.25 -26.16 -14.91
CA GLN A 407 3.07 -27.11 -13.79
C GLN A 407 2.23 -26.52 -12.67
N VAL A 408 1.53 -27.39 -11.96
CA VAL A 408 0.82 -27.07 -10.71
C VAL A 408 1.46 -27.88 -9.59
N VAL A 409 1.99 -27.17 -8.59
CA VAL A 409 2.66 -27.76 -7.43
C VAL A 409 1.76 -27.64 -6.23
N GLU A 410 1.31 -28.75 -5.65
CA GLU A 410 0.48 -28.76 -4.45
C GLU A 410 1.34 -28.65 -3.18
N GLN A 411 0.87 -27.85 -2.22
CA GLN A 411 1.44 -27.72 -0.88
C GLN A 411 0.30 -27.72 0.13
N ILE A 412 -0.15 -28.92 0.50
CA ILE A 412 -1.34 -29.15 1.34
C ILE A 412 -0.94 -29.32 2.80
N ILE A 413 0.17 -29.99 3.06
CA ILE A 413 0.62 -30.32 4.42
C ILE A 413 1.07 -29.07 5.19
N ARG A 414 0.43 -28.82 6.32
CA ARG A 414 0.84 -27.78 7.28
C ARG A 414 1.89 -28.35 8.24
N PRO A 415 3.04 -27.70 8.37
CA PRO A 415 4.07 -28.11 9.34
C PRO A 415 3.58 -28.19 10.80
N THR A 416 2.55 -27.39 11.14
CA THR A 416 1.93 -27.35 12.46
C THR A 416 1.04 -28.56 12.77
N GLY A 417 0.78 -29.42 11.80
CA GLY A 417 -0.16 -30.55 11.90
C GLY A 417 -1.64 -30.15 11.93
N LEU A 418 -1.98 -28.86 11.84
CA LEU A 418 -3.37 -28.40 11.91
C LEU A 418 -4.21 -28.93 10.76
N LEU A 419 -5.34 -29.54 11.09
CA LEU A 419 -6.29 -30.09 10.15
C LEU A 419 -7.17 -28.99 9.56
N ASP A 420 -7.70 -29.20 8.35
CA ASP A 420 -8.84 -28.42 7.88
C ASP A 420 -10.05 -28.67 8.79
N PRO A 421 -10.91 -27.63 9.02
CA PRO A 421 -12.00 -27.74 9.98
C PRO A 421 -13.06 -28.78 9.56
N GLU A 422 -13.75 -29.33 10.53
CA GLU A 422 -14.94 -30.12 10.29
C GLU A 422 -16.08 -29.22 9.82
N ILE A 423 -16.80 -29.68 8.80
CA ILE A 423 -17.93 -28.96 8.22
C ILE A 423 -19.20 -29.69 8.54
N GLU A 424 -20.15 -29.00 9.17
CA GLU A 424 -21.50 -29.48 9.46
C GLU A 424 -22.50 -28.66 8.66
N VAL A 425 -23.41 -29.32 7.97
CA VAL A 425 -24.52 -28.67 7.24
C VAL A 425 -25.79 -28.84 8.06
N ARG A 426 -26.46 -27.72 8.37
CA ARG A 426 -27.69 -27.67 9.15
C ARG A 426 -28.78 -26.95 8.37
N PRO A 427 -30.09 -27.20 8.68
CA PRO A 427 -31.19 -26.50 8.01
C PRO A 427 -31.12 -24.97 8.18
N ALA A 428 -31.53 -24.24 7.15
CA ALA A 428 -31.59 -22.77 7.22
C ALA A 428 -32.78 -22.31 8.12
N ALA A 429 -33.81 -23.12 8.25
CA ALA A 429 -34.90 -22.84 9.18
C ALA A 429 -34.39 -22.87 10.65
N GLY A 430 -34.56 -21.77 11.39
CA GLY A 430 -34.06 -21.62 12.76
C GLY A 430 -32.58 -21.35 12.88
N GLN A 431 -31.89 -21.02 11.78
CA GLN A 431 -30.44 -20.78 11.75
C GLN A 431 -29.93 -19.73 12.76
N VAL A 432 -30.75 -18.73 13.11
CA VAL A 432 -30.34 -17.67 14.03
C VAL A 432 -30.28 -18.16 15.48
N ASP A 433 -31.28 -18.96 15.89
CA ASP A 433 -31.33 -19.52 17.24
C ASP A 433 -30.26 -20.59 17.46
N ASP A 434 -30.03 -21.44 16.46
CA ASP A 434 -28.96 -22.43 16.47
C ASP A 434 -27.58 -21.77 16.49
N LEU A 435 -27.38 -20.74 15.66
CA LEU A 435 -26.18 -19.93 15.66
C LEU A 435 -25.90 -19.30 17.02
N TYR A 436 -26.93 -18.76 17.69
CA TYR A 436 -26.77 -18.17 19.03
C TYR A 436 -26.28 -19.21 20.04
N ALA A 437 -26.86 -20.43 20.04
CA ALA A 437 -26.40 -21.50 20.89
C ALA A 437 -24.93 -21.89 20.65
N GLU A 438 -24.53 -21.97 19.38
CA GLU A 438 -23.15 -22.23 18.98
C GLU A 438 -22.16 -21.10 19.38
N ILE A 439 -22.60 -19.83 19.25
CA ILE A 439 -21.83 -18.67 19.72
C ILE A 439 -21.60 -18.76 21.23
N VAL A 440 -22.64 -18.96 22.02
CA VAL A 440 -22.53 -19.04 23.49
C VAL A 440 -21.59 -20.17 23.91
N LYS A 441 -21.67 -21.33 23.27
CA LYS A 441 -20.79 -22.46 23.52
C LYS A 441 -19.32 -22.10 23.20
N THR A 442 -19.06 -21.59 22.02
CA THR A 442 -17.70 -21.30 21.54
C THR A 442 -17.03 -20.16 22.31
N THR A 443 -17.78 -19.11 22.62
CA THR A 443 -17.26 -17.97 23.39
C THR A 443 -17.07 -18.33 24.87
N GLY A 444 -17.91 -19.23 25.42
CA GLY A 444 -17.73 -19.80 26.75
C GLY A 444 -16.42 -20.60 26.91
N GLU A 445 -15.91 -21.17 25.83
CA GLU A 445 -14.61 -21.83 25.76
C GLU A 445 -13.43 -20.86 25.54
N GLY A 446 -13.70 -19.55 25.40
CA GLY A 446 -12.70 -18.51 25.22
C GLY A 446 -12.28 -18.25 23.76
N TYR A 447 -12.94 -18.88 22.80
CA TYR A 447 -12.67 -18.70 21.35
C TYR A 447 -13.49 -17.59 20.72
N ARG A 448 -13.14 -17.24 19.48
CA ARG A 448 -13.82 -16.23 18.65
C ARG A 448 -14.63 -16.87 17.55
N VAL A 449 -15.66 -16.14 17.09
CA VAL A 449 -16.61 -16.60 16.08
C VAL A 449 -16.68 -15.64 14.91
N LEU A 450 -16.66 -16.17 13.69
CA LEU A 450 -16.93 -15.41 12.47
C LEU A 450 -18.28 -15.85 11.89
N VAL A 451 -19.12 -14.88 11.51
CA VAL A 451 -20.42 -15.13 10.88
C VAL A 451 -20.51 -14.42 9.55
N THR A 452 -20.77 -15.15 8.47
CA THR A 452 -20.93 -14.56 7.13
C THR A 452 -22.40 -14.52 6.71
N THR A 453 -22.84 -13.33 6.25
CA THR A 453 -24.18 -13.05 5.74
C THR A 453 -24.14 -12.67 4.27
N LEU A 454 -25.30 -12.56 3.62
CA LEU A 454 -25.40 -12.18 2.19
C LEU A 454 -25.54 -10.68 1.95
N THR A 455 -26.10 -9.93 2.92
CA THR A 455 -26.38 -8.50 2.73
C THR A 455 -25.98 -7.68 3.96
N LYS A 456 -25.70 -6.37 3.74
CA LYS A 456 -25.43 -5.41 4.82
C LYS A 456 -26.57 -5.40 5.85
N LYS A 457 -27.80 -5.28 5.36
CA LYS A 457 -28.99 -5.23 6.22
C LYS A 457 -29.10 -6.45 7.12
N MET A 458 -28.80 -7.66 6.59
CA MET A 458 -28.80 -8.89 7.38
C MET A 458 -27.69 -8.87 8.44
N ALA A 459 -26.47 -8.40 8.08
CA ALA A 459 -25.36 -8.28 9.03
C ALA A 459 -25.70 -7.31 10.17
N GLU A 460 -26.25 -6.14 9.86
CA GLU A 460 -26.68 -5.13 10.83
C GLU A 460 -27.78 -5.66 11.75
N SER A 461 -28.83 -6.25 11.16
CA SER A 461 -29.96 -6.81 11.93
C SER A 461 -29.49 -7.94 12.86
N LEU A 462 -28.62 -8.83 12.37
CA LEU A 462 -28.08 -9.93 13.19
C LEU A 462 -27.19 -9.40 14.32
N THR A 463 -26.37 -8.37 14.03
CA THR A 463 -25.51 -7.74 15.05
C THR A 463 -26.35 -7.09 16.15
N THR A 464 -27.44 -6.37 15.78
CA THR A 464 -28.36 -5.79 16.75
C THR A 464 -29.02 -6.88 17.62
N TYR A 465 -29.55 -7.93 17.00
CA TYR A 465 -30.16 -9.05 17.71
C TYR A 465 -29.18 -9.71 18.70
N LEU A 466 -27.96 -10.04 18.26
CA LEU A 466 -26.96 -10.66 19.13
C LEU A 466 -26.52 -9.72 20.27
N SER A 467 -26.44 -8.42 20.01
CA SER A 467 -26.14 -7.41 21.03
C SER A 467 -27.25 -7.33 22.10
N GLU A 468 -28.52 -7.38 21.70
CA GLU A 468 -29.67 -7.44 22.62
C GLU A 468 -29.64 -8.71 23.48
N MET A 469 -29.07 -9.80 22.96
CA MET A 469 -28.85 -11.05 23.71
C MET A 469 -27.56 -11.05 24.55
N ASN A 470 -26.92 -9.87 24.78
CA ASN A 470 -25.70 -9.67 25.53
C ASN A 470 -24.44 -10.37 24.95
N VAL A 471 -24.39 -10.65 23.64
CA VAL A 471 -23.20 -11.12 22.96
C VAL A 471 -22.34 -9.92 22.60
N LYS A 472 -21.03 -9.97 22.89
CA LYS A 472 -20.07 -8.97 22.46
C LYS A 472 -19.78 -9.15 20.97
N VAL A 473 -20.50 -8.40 20.13
CA VAL A 473 -20.49 -8.54 18.67
C VAL A 473 -20.19 -7.22 17.98
N ARG A 474 -19.44 -7.27 16.88
CA ARG A 474 -19.29 -6.18 15.91
C ARG A 474 -19.60 -6.66 14.51
N TYR A 475 -19.94 -5.74 13.61
CA TYR A 475 -20.08 -6.05 12.19
C TYR A 475 -19.02 -5.32 11.35
N LEU A 476 -18.71 -5.92 10.20
CA LEU A 476 -17.75 -5.39 9.24
C LEU A 476 -18.37 -5.42 7.83
N HIS A 477 -18.35 -4.28 7.14
CA HIS A 477 -18.81 -4.15 5.74
C HIS A 477 -17.81 -3.35 4.87
N SER A 478 -18.14 -3.21 3.58
CA SER A 478 -17.27 -2.59 2.57
C SER A 478 -16.96 -1.11 2.82
N ASP A 479 -17.82 -0.41 3.56
CA ASP A 479 -17.72 1.05 3.74
C ASP A 479 -16.85 1.43 4.95
N VAL A 480 -16.40 0.43 5.73
CA VAL A 480 -15.47 0.64 6.85
C VAL A 480 -14.10 0.99 6.29
N GLN A 481 -13.53 2.10 6.76
CA GLN A 481 -12.19 2.54 6.33
C GLN A 481 -11.10 1.55 6.72
N THR A 482 -9.98 1.57 5.99
CA THR A 482 -8.90 0.60 6.17
C THR A 482 -8.33 0.60 7.59
N MET A 483 -8.17 1.76 8.22
CA MET A 483 -7.67 1.89 9.60
C MET A 483 -8.65 1.29 10.60
N GLU A 484 -9.91 1.67 10.54
CA GLU A 484 -10.97 1.14 11.41
C GLU A 484 -11.12 -0.38 11.25
N ARG A 485 -10.98 -0.90 10.02
CA ARG A 485 -10.97 -2.34 9.79
C ARG A 485 -9.85 -3.06 10.53
N GLN A 486 -8.66 -2.48 10.56
CA GLN A 486 -7.51 -3.04 11.29
C GLN A 486 -7.75 -3.02 12.81
N GLU A 487 -8.33 -1.96 13.33
CA GLU A 487 -8.72 -1.86 14.74
C GLU A 487 -9.76 -2.92 15.12
N ILE A 488 -10.80 -3.11 14.32
CA ILE A 488 -11.82 -4.14 14.53
C ILE A 488 -11.17 -5.54 14.60
N ILE A 489 -10.24 -5.83 13.70
CA ILE A 489 -9.54 -7.13 13.69
C ILE A 489 -8.65 -7.31 14.90
N ARG A 490 -7.90 -6.27 15.28
CA ARG A 490 -7.07 -6.25 16.49
C ARG A 490 -7.93 -6.49 17.74
N ASP A 491 -9.05 -5.78 17.85
CA ASP A 491 -9.97 -5.88 18.98
C ASP A 491 -10.59 -7.27 19.10
N LEU A 492 -10.93 -7.92 17.96
CA LEU A 492 -11.37 -9.33 17.95
C LEU A 492 -10.29 -10.25 18.52
N ARG A 493 -9.04 -10.10 18.09
CA ARG A 493 -7.91 -10.90 18.57
C ARG A 493 -7.63 -10.68 20.04
N LEU A 494 -7.71 -9.44 20.52
CA LEU A 494 -7.53 -9.07 21.92
C LEU A 494 -8.71 -9.49 22.82
N GLY A 495 -9.86 -9.84 22.22
CA GLY A 495 -11.05 -10.25 22.97
C GLY A 495 -11.86 -9.09 23.54
N VAL A 496 -11.75 -7.91 22.96
CA VAL A 496 -12.63 -6.78 23.28
C VAL A 496 -14.07 -7.15 22.92
N PHE A 497 -14.23 -7.90 21.83
CA PHE A 497 -15.50 -8.56 21.46
C PHE A 497 -15.22 -9.97 20.94
N ASP A 498 -16.27 -10.82 20.88
CA ASP A 498 -16.12 -12.26 20.65
C ASP A 498 -16.62 -12.72 19.29
N VAL A 499 -17.55 -11.96 18.67
CA VAL A 499 -18.21 -12.32 17.42
C VAL A 499 -18.05 -11.22 16.38
N LEU A 500 -17.60 -11.58 15.20
CA LEU A 500 -17.53 -10.67 14.06
C LEU A 500 -18.51 -11.13 12.96
N VAL A 501 -19.47 -10.27 12.63
CA VAL A 501 -20.46 -10.50 11.58
C VAL A 501 -20.13 -9.70 10.34
N GLY A 502 -20.30 -10.23 9.15
CA GLY A 502 -20.14 -9.45 7.91
C GLY A 502 -20.45 -10.22 6.64
N ILE A 503 -20.42 -9.51 5.52
CA ILE A 503 -20.79 -10.08 4.22
C ILE A 503 -19.64 -10.85 3.61
N ASN A 504 -18.48 -10.24 3.56
CA ASN A 504 -17.28 -10.75 2.91
C ASN A 504 -16.09 -10.48 3.83
N LEU A 505 -16.22 -11.08 5.01
CA LEU A 505 -15.48 -10.66 6.18
C LEU A 505 -13.97 -10.63 5.95
N LEU A 506 -13.45 -11.57 5.17
CA LEU A 506 -12.04 -11.82 5.22
C LEU A 506 -11.59 -12.50 3.94
N ARG A 507 -11.57 -11.74 2.84
CA ARG A 507 -11.16 -12.37 1.59
C ARG A 507 -9.74 -12.89 1.70
N GLU A 508 -8.74 -12.09 2.10
CA GLU A 508 -7.34 -12.53 2.07
C GLU A 508 -6.51 -11.88 3.20
N GLY A 509 -5.41 -12.53 3.59
CA GLY A 509 -4.35 -11.90 4.39
C GLY A 509 -4.54 -11.84 5.90
N LEU A 510 -5.61 -12.40 6.49
CA LEU A 510 -5.83 -12.35 7.93
C LEU A 510 -5.48 -13.67 8.62
N ASP A 511 -4.64 -13.56 9.65
CA ASP A 511 -4.24 -14.65 10.53
C ASP A 511 -4.99 -14.53 11.86
N LEU A 512 -6.02 -15.37 12.07
CA LEU A 512 -6.89 -15.34 13.24
C LEU A 512 -6.90 -16.71 13.94
N PRO A 513 -5.83 -17.08 14.65
CA PRO A 513 -5.75 -18.36 15.34
C PRO A 513 -6.75 -18.49 16.50
N GLU A 514 -7.32 -17.39 16.96
CA GLU A 514 -8.32 -17.33 18.03
C GLU A 514 -9.72 -17.80 17.56
N VAL A 515 -9.96 -17.84 16.24
CA VAL A 515 -11.27 -18.24 15.67
C VAL A 515 -11.39 -19.75 15.64
N ALA A 516 -12.37 -20.28 16.38
CA ALA A 516 -12.71 -21.71 16.39
C ALA A 516 -14.01 -22.04 15.67
N LEU A 517 -14.91 -21.06 15.46
CA LEU A 517 -16.16 -21.27 14.72
C LEU A 517 -16.29 -20.29 13.57
N VAL A 518 -16.62 -20.83 12.40
CA VAL A 518 -17.07 -20.05 11.25
C VAL A 518 -18.48 -20.50 10.90
N ALA A 519 -19.43 -19.57 10.91
CA ALA A 519 -20.82 -19.82 10.53
C ALA A 519 -21.14 -19.16 9.18
N ILE A 520 -21.71 -19.91 8.25
CA ILE A 520 -22.10 -19.45 6.92
C ILE A 520 -23.62 -19.53 6.83
N LEU A 521 -24.30 -18.38 6.93
CA LEU A 521 -25.74 -18.31 6.80
C LEU A 521 -26.16 -18.36 5.33
N ASP A 522 -27.30 -18.96 5.05
CA ASP A 522 -27.85 -19.09 3.69
C ASP A 522 -26.80 -19.58 2.69
N ALA A 523 -26.11 -20.68 3.01
CA ALA A 523 -25.03 -21.21 2.21
C ALA A 523 -25.49 -21.75 0.85
N ASP A 524 -26.76 -22.08 0.70
CA ASP A 524 -27.43 -22.57 -0.52
C ASP A 524 -27.81 -21.45 -1.50
N LYS A 525 -27.68 -20.18 -1.15
CA LYS A 525 -28.01 -19.07 -2.04
C LYS A 525 -26.82 -18.81 -2.98
N GLU A 526 -26.77 -19.59 -4.07
CA GLU A 526 -25.68 -19.48 -5.05
C GLU A 526 -25.44 -18.05 -5.55
N GLY A 527 -24.18 -17.71 -5.74
CA GLY A 527 -23.72 -16.41 -6.19
C GLY A 527 -22.26 -16.18 -5.86
N PHE A 528 -21.76 -15.01 -6.18
CA PHE A 528 -20.35 -14.64 -6.00
C PHE A 528 -19.84 -14.87 -4.56
N LEU A 529 -20.69 -14.58 -3.54
CA LEU A 529 -20.35 -14.75 -2.11
C LEU A 529 -20.46 -16.19 -1.62
N ARG A 530 -21.04 -17.08 -2.40
CA ARG A 530 -21.26 -18.50 -2.10
C ARG A 530 -20.68 -19.40 -3.20
N SER A 531 -19.71 -18.89 -3.98
CA SER A 531 -18.93 -19.70 -4.91
C SER A 531 -18.01 -20.67 -4.15
N GLU A 532 -17.59 -21.74 -4.81
CA GLU A 532 -16.62 -22.70 -4.29
C GLU A 532 -15.40 -22.00 -3.67
N VAL A 533 -14.75 -21.09 -4.41
CA VAL A 533 -13.59 -20.32 -3.97
C VAL A 533 -13.87 -19.52 -2.70
N SER A 534 -15.01 -18.80 -2.67
CA SER A 534 -15.39 -17.98 -1.51
C SER A 534 -15.64 -18.84 -0.26
N MET A 535 -16.25 -20.01 -0.44
CA MET A 535 -16.50 -20.97 0.66
C MET A 535 -15.19 -21.56 1.18
N ILE A 536 -14.30 -22.06 0.32
CA ILE A 536 -13.01 -22.63 0.73
C ILE A 536 -12.18 -21.60 1.51
N GLN A 537 -12.17 -20.35 1.07
CA GLN A 537 -11.47 -19.29 1.79
C GLN A 537 -12.07 -18.97 3.16
N THR A 538 -13.40 -18.94 3.23
CA THR A 538 -14.12 -18.70 4.50
C THR A 538 -13.91 -19.86 5.48
N ILE A 539 -14.01 -21.09 5.02
CA ILE A 539 -13.72 -22.33 5.77
C ILE A 539 -12.28 -22.29 6.30
N GLY A 540 -11.33 -21.89 5.46
CA GLY A 540 -9.90 -21.79 5.79
C GLY A 540 -9.58 -20.83 6.94
N ARG A 541 -10.51 -19.96 7.35
CA ARG A 541 -10.31 -19.07 8.54
C ARG A 541 -10.33 -19.85 9.85
N ALA A 542 -11.09 -20.94 9.93
CA ALA A 542 -11.08 -21.83 11.10
C ALA A 542 -9.90 -22.84 11.09
N ALA A 543 -9.18 -23.00 9.97
CA ALA A 543 -8.11 -23.99 9.82
C ALA A 543 -6.82 -23.68 10.61
N ARG A 544 -6.77 -22.55 11.31
CA ARG A 544 -5.62 -22.14 12.16
C ARG A 544 -5.81 -22.44 13.63
N ASN A 545 -6.99 -22.95 13.99
CA ASN A 545 -7.31 -23.38 15.34
C ASN A 545 -7.46 -24.91 15.35
N ALA A 546 -6.86 -25.56 16.35
CA ALA A 546 -6.95 -27.03 16.52
C ALA A 546 -8.40 -27.51 16.74
N ASN A 547 -9.24 -26.65 17.31
CA ASN A 547 -10.68 -26.88 17.54
C ASN A 547 -11.56 -26.21 16.46
N GLY A 548 -10.97 -25.90 15.29
CA GLY A 548 -11.65 -25.23 14.21
C GLY A 548 -12.80 -26.06 13.63
N ARG A 549 -13.99 -25.45 13.53
CA ARG A 549 -15.19 -26.05 12.92
C ARG A 549 -15.98 -25.04 12.11
N VAL A 550 -16.76 -25.52 11.17
CA VAL A 550 -17.59 -24.70 10.29
C VAL A 550 -19.03 -25.23 10.31
N VAL A 551 -19.99 -24.34 10.48
CA VAL A 551 -21.41 -24.64 10.33
C VAL A 551 -21.94 -23.89 9.11
N MET A 552 -22.51 -24.64 8.16
CA MET A 552 -23.20 -24.12 6.98
C MET A 552 -24.71 -24.31 7.16
N TYR A 553 -25.45 -23.20 7.08
CA TYR A 553 -26.90 -23.27 7.12
C TYR A 553 -27.46 -23.29 5.69
N ALA A 554 -28.09 -24.38 5.31
CA ALA A 554 -28.61 -24.61 3.96
C ALA A 554 -29.78 -25.63 3.98
N ASP A 555 -30.78 -25.38 3.16
CA ASP A 555 -31.87 -26.32 2.95
C ASP A 555 -31.60 -27.26 1.76
N VAL A 556 -30.74 -26.83 0.83
CA VAL A 556 -30.37 -27.58 -0.38
C VAL A 556 -28.83 -27.60 -0.53
N MET A 557 -28.29 -28.76 -0.85
CA MET A 557 -26.88 -28.90 -1.17
C MET A 557 -26.60 -28.41 -2.61
N THR A 558 -25.86 -27.33 -2.75
CA THR A 558 -25.46 -26.77 -4.06
C THR A 558 -24.19 -27.41 -4.60
N GLU A 559 -23.92 -27.23 -5.90
CA GLU A 559 -22.69 -27.72 -6.52
C GLU A 559 -21.43 -27.09 -5.89
N SER A 560 -21.48 -25.77 -5.64
CA SER A 560 -20.40 -25.02 -4.98
C SER A 560 -20.13 -25.52 -3.56
N MET A 561 -21.17 -25.81 -2.78
CA MET A 561 -21.05 -26.44 -1.44
C MET A 561 -20.40 -27.80 -1.52
N ASN A 562 -20.88 -28.67 -2.41
CA ASN A 562 -20.37 -30.03 -2.56
C ASN A 562 -18.85 -30.01 -2.89
N LYS A 563 -18.43 -29.16 -3.84
CA LYS A 563 -17.01 -29.01 -4.21
C LYS A 563 -16.16 -28.50 -3.04
N ALA A 564 -16.63 -27.48 -2.33
CA ALA A 564 -15.91 -26.91 -1.18
C ALA A 564 -15.77 -27.91 -0.03
N ILE A 565 -16.83 -28.66 0.28
CA ILE A 565 -16.82 -29.69 1.32
C ILE A 565 -15.89 -30.83 0.93
N PHE A 566 -16.00 -31.32 -0.32
CA PHE A 566 -15.17 -32.41 -0.81
C PHE A 566 -13.68 -32.06 -0.75
N GLU A 567 -13.31 -30.88 -1.24
CA GLU A 567 -11.90 -30.44 -1.23
C GLU A 567 -11.39 -30.27 0.20
N THR A 568 -12.18 -29.69 1.10
CA THR A 568 -11.81 -29.53 2.51
C THR A 568 -11.61 -30.89 3.19
N GLN A 569 -12.48 -31.87 2.91
CA GLN A 569 -12.35 -33.23 3.43
C GLN A 569 -11.12 -33.95 2.85
N ARG A 570 -10.84 -33.82 1.55
CA ARG A 570 -9.63 -34.34 0.92
C ARG A 570 -8.38 -33.84 1.63
N ARG A 571 -8.27 -32.52 1.80
CA ARG A 571 -7.14 -31.87 2.50
C ARG A 571 -7.01 -32.35 3.94
N ARG A 572 -8.13 -32.46 4.67
CA ARG A 572 -8.16 -32.96 6.04
C ARG A 572 -7.63 -34.40 6.14
N GLN A 573 -8.07 -35.29 5.27
CA GLN A 573 -7.60 -36.68 5.23
C GLN A 573 -6.10 -36.80 4.93
N LEU A 574 -5.58 -36.03 3.96
CA LEU A 574 -4.17 -36.01 3.64
C LEU A 574 -3.32 -35.54 4.83
N GLN A 575 -3.75 -34.46 5.47
CA GLN A 575 -3.05 -33.93 6.65
C GLN A 575 -3.11 -34.91 7.83
N GLN A 576 -4.24 -35.57 8.05
CA GLN A 576 -4.39 -36.56 9.11
C GLN A 576 -3.48 -37.75 8.89
N ALA A 577 -3.47 -38.32 7.70
CA ALA A 577 -2.58 -39.43 7.35
C ALA A 577 -1.10 -39.06 7.54
N TYR A 578 -0.73 -37.83 7.14
CA TYR A 578 0.63 -37.34 7.36
C TYR A 578 0.96 -37.21 8.85
N ASN A 579 0.06 -36.66 9.66
CA ASN A 579 0.25 -36.52 11.11
C ASN A 579 0.42 -37.89 11.79
N GLU A 580 -0.40 -38.87 11.44
CA GLU A 580 -0.33 -40.23 11.97
C GLU A 580 1.01 -40.89 11.60
N ALA A 581 1.45 -40.77 10.34
CA ALA A 581 2.72 -41.33 9.88
C ALA A 581 3.94 -40.73 10.56
N HIS A 582 3.88 -39.46 10.98
CA HIS A 582 5.00 -38.74 11.59
C HIS A 582 4.84 -38.48 13.08
N GLY A 583 3.77 -38.96 13.71
CA GLY A 583 3.50 -38.74 15.14
C GLY A 583 3.30 -37.27 15.53
N ILE A 584 2.74 -36.46 14.61
CA ILE A 584 2.52 -35.02 14.83
C ILE A 584 1.18 -34.80 15.54
N VAL A 585 1.21 -34.06 16.64
CA VAL A 585 -0.01 -33.60 17.34
C VAL A 585 -0.33 -32.16 16.89
N PRO A 586 -1.52 -31.91 16.33
CA PRO A 586 -1.92 -30.57 15.91
C PRO A 586 -1.84 -29.54 17.05
N LYS A 587 -1.19 -28.40 16.82
CA LYS A 587 -1.10 -27.31 17.81
C LYS A 587 -1.41 -25.97 17.18
N THR A 588 -2.31 -25.22 17.81
CA THR A 588 -2.58 -23.83 17.45
C THR A 588 -1.34 -22.97 17.73
N VAL A 589 -0.85 -22.27 16.71
CA VAL A 589 0.29 -21.35 16.86
C VAL A 589 -0.26 -19.95 17.10
N MET A 590 -0.14 -19.47 18.33
CA MET A 590 -0.49 -18.10 18.70
C MET A 590 0.67 -17.18 18.35
N LYS A 591 0.48 -16.31 17.35
CA LYS A 591 1.40 -15.20 17.08
C LYS A 591 1.02 -14.01 17.95
N SER A 592 2.00 -13.31 18.50
CA SER A 592 1.75 -12.03 19.18
C SER A 592 1.01 -11.08 18.26
N VAL A 593 0.04 -10.32 18.80
CA VAL A 593 -0.64 -9.25 18.06
C VAL A 593 0.41 -8.16 17.84
N ARG A 594 1.11 -8.21 16.70
CA ARG A 594 2.00 -7.13 16.28
C ARG A 594 1.13 -6.06 15.64
N ASP A 595 1.32 -4.81 16.05
CA ASP A 595 0.71 -3.69 15.33
C ASP A 595 1.29 -3.67 13.91
N VAL A 596 0.46 -3.99 12.93
CA VAL A 596 0.80 -3.90 11.49
C VAL A 596 1.07 -2.43 11.11
N LEU A 597 0.65 -1.49 11.95
CA LEU A 597 0.94 -0.06 11.87
C LEU A 597 2.42 0.30 12.12
N GLN A 598 3.25 -0.63 12.63
CA GLN A 598 4.64 -0.33 13.00
C GLN A 598 5.62 -0.29 11.81
N ILE A 599 5.21 -0.53 10.59
CA ILE A 599 6.09 -0.23 9.43
C ILE A 599 6.22 1.29 9.23
N GLY A 600 5.20 2.09 9.67
CA GLY A 600 5.27 3.54 9.74
C GLY A 600 5.54 4.12 11.15
N HIS A 601 5.34 3.36 12.23
CA HIS A 601 5.40 3.86 13.61
C HIS A 601 6.54 3.28 14.49
N ALA A 602 7.34 2.34 13.99
CA ALA A 602 8.53 1.89 14.74
C ALA A 602 9.56 3.02 14.97
N ALA A 603 9.48 4.09 14.18
CA ALA A 603 10.18 5.34 14.41
C ALA A 603 9.59 6.13 15.60
N ASP A 604 8.25 6.17 15.74
CA ASP A 604 7.53 7.05 16.66
C ASP A 604 7.68 6.66 18.15
N GLU A 605 7.70 5.36 18.49
CA GLU A 605 7.88 4.94 19.90
C GLU A 605 9.33 5.03 20.40
N SER A 606 10.31 4.80 19.52
CA SER A 606 11.71 5.03 19.88
C SER A 606 12.01 6.53 19.97
N ASP A 607 11.36 7.34 19.13
CA ASP A 607 11.48 8.79 19.15
C ASP A 607 10.69 9.42 20.29
N LYS A 608 9.51 8.90 20.68
CA LYS A 608 8.79 9.30 21.91
C LYS A 608 9.62 9.01 23.18
N LYS A 609 10.21 7.81 23.29
CA LYS A 609 11.10 7.50 24.41
C LYS A 609 12.40 8.32 24.40
N ARG A 610 12.93 8.64 23.22
CA ARG A 610 14.09 9.55 23.06
C ARG A 610 13.71 11.00 23.26
N ALA A 611 12.53 11.46 22.79
CA ALA A 611 12.03 12.80 23.05
C ALA A 611 11.77 13.04 24.53
N VAL A 612 11.15 12.11 25.23
CA VAL A 612 10.95 12.19 26.69
C VAL A 612 12.29 12.18 27.44
N LYS A 613 13.29 11.43 26.99
CA LYS A 613 14.63 11.46 27.55
C LYS A 613 15.37 12.77 27.24
N ARG A 614 15.20 13.35 26.03
CA ARG A 614 15.73 14.66 25.64
C ARG A 614 15.11 15.82 26.44
N VAL A 615 13.80 15.80 26.63
CA VAL A 615 13.11 16.83 27.45
C VAL A 615 13.61 16.83 28.89
N ARG A 616 14.00 15.67 29.43
CA ARG A 616 14.61 15.55 30.76
C ARG A 616 16.06 16.04 30.84
N ASP A 617 16.76 16.06 29.72
CA ASP A 617 18.17 16.45 29.63
C ASP A 617 18.35 17.89 29.05
N MET A 618 17.25 18.61 28.74
CA MET A 618 17.24 20.00 28.28
C MET A 618 17.47 20.97 29.45
N SER A 619 18.16 22.07 29.15
CA SER A 619 18.23 23.20 30.10
C SER A 619 16.85 23.89 30.25
N GLU A 620 16.60 24.55 31.39
CA GLU A 620 15.35 25.27 31.63
C GLU A 620 15.04 26.32 30.55
N ASP A 621 16.07 26.99 29.99
CA ASP A 621 15.94 27.98 28.92
C ASP A 621 15.54 27.35 27.57
N GLU A 622 16.12 26.19 27.24
CA GLU A 622 15.77 25.44 26.00
C GLU A 622 14.36 24.87 26.06
N LEU A 623 13.95 24.37 27.22
CA LEU A 623 12.59 23.88 27.46
C LEU A 623 11.58 25.02 27.35
N HIS A 624 11.90 26.20 27.91
CA HIS A 624 11.04 27.37 27.85
C HIS A 624 10.86 27.88 26.39
N LEU A 625 11.93 27.90 25.59
CA LEU A 625 11.89 28.25 24.18
C LEU A 625 11.03 27.25 23.38
N LEU A 626 11.15 25.96 23.66
CA LEU A 626 10.35 24.93 22.99
C LEU A 626 8.86 25.06 23.33
N ILE A 627 8.53 25.36 24.58
CA ILE A 627 7.15 25.63 25.04
C ILE A 627 6.56 26.83 24.30
N CYS A 628 7.28 27.96 24.26
CA CYS A 628 6.82 29.17 23.58
C CYS A 628 6.60 28.94 22.07
N SER A 629 7.53 28.26 21.39
CA SER A 629 7.40 27.97 19.96
C SER A 629 6.25 27.01 19.64
N THR A 630 5.97 26.05 20.52
CA THR A 630 4.84 25.11 20.38
C THR A 630 3.50 25.80 20.60
N GLU A 631 3.44 26.74 21.57
CA GLU A 631 2.28 27.57 21.84
C GLU A 631 1.95 28.51 20.66
N GLU A 632 2.97 29.14 20.06
CA GLU A 632 2.80 29.97 18.89
C GLU A 632 2.26 29.20 17.68
N LYS A 633 2.81 28.02 17.41
CA LYS A 633 2.32 27.11 16.34
C LYS A 633 0.88 26.65 16.60
N MET A 634 0.53 26.35 17.85
CA MET A 634 -0.84 25.98 18.22
C MET A 634 -1.84 27.12 17.95
N LEU A 635 -1.48 28.35 18.32
CA LEU A 635 -2.30 29.53 18.08
C LEU A 635 -2.43 29.84 16.58
N GLN A 636 -1.37 29.63 15.82
CA GLN A 636 -1.36 29.80 14.37
C GLN A 636 -2.24 28.75 13.67
N ALA A 637 -2.19 27.49 14.08
CA ALA A 637 -3.07 26.43 13.60
C ALA A 637 -4.54 26.74 13.92
N ALA A 638 -4.83 27.21 15.13
CA ALA A 638 -6.18 27.62 15.53
C ALA A 638 -6.68 28.83 14.72
N ALA A 639 -5.83 29.80 14.41
CA ALA A 639 -6.15 30.96 13.58
C ALA A 639 -6.45 30.55 12.12
N ASN A 640 -5.77 29.52 11.61
CA ASN A 640 -6.00 28.95 10.29
C ASN A 640 -7.19 27.97 10.25
N LEU A 641 -7.91 27.79 11.35
CA LEU A 641 -9.05 26.87 11.51
C LEU A 641 -8.69 25.38 11.40
N ASP A 642 -7.41 25.04 11.50
CA ASP A 642 -6.92 23.66 11.59
C ASP A 642 -7.00 23.17 13.05
N PHE A 643 -8.21 22.79 13.44
CA PHE A 643 -8.50 22.40 14.83
C PHE A 643 -7.86 21.06 15.21
N GLU A 644 -7.58 20.20 14.25
CA GLU A 644 -6.93 18.90 14.51
C GLU A 644 -5.44 19.08 14.84
N LEU A 645 -4.75 19.89 14.06
CA LEU A 645 -3.36 20.25 14.33
C LEU A 645 -3.24 21.06 15.63
N ALA A 646 -4.15 22.01 15.87
CA ALA A 646 -4.19 22.79 17.10
C ALA A 646 -4.39 21.90 18.35
N ALA A 647 -5.24 20.87 18.26
CA ALA A 647 -5.43 19.90 19.35
C ALA A 647 -4.18 19.06 19.60
N LYS A 648 -3.51 18.56 18.56
CA LYS A 648 -2.25 17.81 18.68
C LYS A 648 -1.13 18.66 19.31
N LEU A 649 -1.02 19.93 18.92
CA LEU A 649 -0.02 20.85 19.46
C LEU A 649 -0.34 21.23 20.92
N ARG A 650 -1.61 21.36 21.31
CA ARG A 650 -2.04 21.56 22.67
C ARG A 650 -1.65 20.38 23.56
N ASP A 651 -1.92 19.16 23.11
CA ASP A 651 -1.62 17.96 23.87
C ASP A 651 -0.09 17.81 24.07
N LYS A 652 0.69 18.17 23.05
CA LYS A 652 2.15 18.24 23.14
C LYS A 652 2.64 19.33 24.11
N LEU A 653 1.95 20.47 24.13
CA LEU A 653 2.25 21.57 25.08
C LEU A 653 2.05 21.12 26.54
N PHE A 654 0.97 20.38 26.81
CA PHE A 654 0.71 19.82 28.14
C PHE A 654 1.78 18.80 28.56
N GLU A 655 2.22 17.93 27.65
CA GLU A 655 3.32 16.99 27.88
C GLU A 655 4.63 17.73 28.24
N LEU A 656 4.97 18.79 27.52
CA LEU A 656 6.15 19.62 27.78
C LEU A 656 6.06 20.40 29.11
N GLN A 657 4.87 20.78 29.53
CA GLN A 657 4.61 21.47 30.81
C GLN A 657 4.45 20.52 32.01
N GLY A 658 4.47 19.19 31.78
CA GLY A 658 4.29 18.17 32.81
C GLY A 658 2.89 18.15 33.45
N LYS A 659 1.87 18.62 32.72
CA LYS A 659 0.45 18.66 33.17
C LYS A 659 -0.32 17.49 32.56
N THR A 660 -1.19 16.88 33.35
CA THR A 660 -2.14 15.87 32.85
C THR A 660 -3.44 16.55 32.35
N PRO A 661 -4.16 15.99 31.38
CA PRO A 661 -5.39 16.58 30.79
C PRO A 661 -6.52 16.86 31.79
N ASP A 662 -6.49 16.23 32.98
CA ASP A 662 -7.54 16.35 34.01
C ASP A 662 -7.34 17.55 34.98
N GLU A 663 -6.29 18.34 34.84
CA GLU A 663 -5.99 19.49 35.74
C GLU A 663 -6.39 20.85 35.17
N LEU A 664 -7.42 20.93 34.34
CA LEU A 664 -7.89 22.19 33.78
C LEU A 664 -8.85 22.92 34.70
N PRO A 665 -8.63 24.22 35.02
CA PRO A 665 -9.68 25.09 35.52
C PRO A 665 -10.68 25.38 34.40
N GLU A 666 -11.97 25.31 34.70
CA GLU A 666 -13.11 25.55 33.77
C GLU A 666 -13.21 26.99 33.22
N GLU A 667 -12.22 27.82 33.38
CA GLU A 667 -12.23 29.22 32.90
C GLU A 667 -11.05 29.45 31.94
N THR A 668 -11.33 29.52 30.68
CA THR A 668 -10.89 30.51 29.68
C THR A 668 -10.97 30.00 28.24
N VAL A 669 -12.15 29.94 27.70
CA VAL A 669 -12.35 30.22 26.25
C VAL A 669 -13.57 31.12 26.13
N ALA A 670 -13.39 32.38 26.39
CA ALA A 670 -14.33 33.42 25.96
C ALA A 670 -14.13 33.65 24.45
N LEU A 671 -14.90 32.99 23.63
CA LEU A 671 -15.04 33.32 22.22
C LEU A 671 -15.54 34.74 22.08
N PRO A 672 -14.97 35.60 21.22
CA PRO A 672 -15.48 36.94 21.00
C PRO A 672 -16.90 36.83 20.44
N GLN A 673 -17.89 37.30 21.23
CA GLN A 673 -19.28 37.36 20.83
C GLN A 673 -19.42 38.24 19.58
N ARG A 674 -19.73 37.64 18.44
CA ARG A 674 -20.19 38.34 17.24
C ARG A 674 -21.45 39.10 17.58
N LYS A 675 -21.37 40.44 17.64
CA LYS A 675 -22.52 41.33 17.76
C LYS A 675 -23.55 40.97 16.68
N ARG A 676 -24.69 40.42 17.10
CA ARG A 676 -25.86 40.18 16.25
C ARG A 676 -26.30 41.53 15.66
N ARG A 677 -26.12 41.71 14.35
CA ARG A 677 -26.75 42.80 13.59
C ARG A 677 -28.26 42.60 13.66
N ARG A 678 -28.97 43.56 14.31
CA ARG A 678 -30.43 43.64 14.33
C ARG A 678 -30.94 43.60 12.87
N GLN A 679 -31.72 42.60 12.53
CA GLN A 679 -32.51 42.55 11.29
C GLN A 679 -33.58 43.66 11.41
N ARG A 680 -33.53 44.63 10.50
CA ARG A 680 -34.64 45.59 10.26
C ARG A 680 -35.75 44.81 9.57
N LYS A 681 -36.98 44.90 10.13
CA LYS A 681 -38.22 44.43 9.54
C LYS A 681 -38.46 45.14 8.20
N PRO A 682 -38.93 44.44 7.14
CA PRO A 682 -39.34 45.11 5.90
C PRO A 682 -40.64 45.86 6.11
N GLY A 683 -40.60 47.15 5.78
CA GLY A 683 -41.78 48.03 5.75
C GLY A 683 -42.71 47.63 4.59
N LYS A 684 -44.00 47.61 4.87
CA LYS A 684 -45.08 47.55 3.89
C LYS A 684 -44.96 48.71 2.92
N TYR A 685 -44.94 48.46 1.63
CA TYR A 685 -45.35 49.41 0.62
C TYR A 685 -46.54 48.89 -0.16
N LEU A 686 -47.55 49.81 -0.23
CA LEU A 686 -48.82 49.66 -0.91
C LEU A 686 -48.68 49.61 -2.42
N LYS A 687 -49.72 49.03 -3.02
CA LYS A 687 -50.06 49.03 -4.44
C LYS A 687 -50.04 50.42 -5.10
N ALA A 688 -49.49 50.57 -6.24
CA ALA A 688 -50.08 51.12 -7.45
C ALA A 688 -49.34 50.53 -8.66
#